data_c3e54757499b5a60d311b85127ae03cf
#
_entry.id   c3e54757499b5a60d311b85127ae03cf
#
_cell.length_a   1.000
_cell.length_b   1.000
_cell.length_c   1.000
_cell.angle_alpha   90.00
_cell.angle_beta   90.00
_cell.angle_gamma   90.00
#
_symmetry.space_group_name_H-M   'P 1'
#
loop_
_entity.id
_entity.type
_entity.pdbx_description
1 polymer ?
#
loop_
_entity_poly.entity_id
_entity_poly.type
_entity_poly.pdbx_seq_one_letter_code
_entity_poly.pdbx_strand_id
1 'polypeptide(L)'
;MYLSRSLLWTVSAFVVVAAQSTDGILNLVKRRLPNHVNDFEFHLLGNSTGLLPSAINATNDEYSVSSTSDGKILVEGNSLIALASGLHRYLTDTVHVDIFWYIGSRLDLAPLHLPPLDVPINGSSIVPWRYHFNTVTFSYTAAFWTWEDWELELDWLALRGVNLPLAWVGYEKILVETLQELGMTDAEILPYFSGPAFQAWNRFGNIQGSWGGELPMEWIDGQFELQKNITARMVELGMTPVLPCITGFVPRAITRVLPDAMVVNGSQWDGFPVDYTNVTFLEPVDPAFTELQKSFISKQAAAYGNITHIYTLDQYNENHPYSGDLDYLKNVSYNTWKSLKAADPEAIWLMQGWLFYDQEEFWTGERIEAYLGGVPENGDMLILDLFSESYPQWQRTNSYFGKPWIWCQLHDYGQSMGLYGQIMNVTINPIEALANSTSLVGFGLTMEGQEGNEIMYDLLLDQAWSGSPVDTETYFHNWVTRRYAGSGNVPEQLYSGWETMRSTVYNNTNLSSAVAVTRSIMELSPNITGLTGQILTTINYDPAMLLSVFYTMFSAAQINPALWQNQAYQYDMVDITRQVYSNAFQSAYEELIGAYNSPHSNTTIAAAGKKLTNLMHTLDAVLLTNPSFSLSTRLTAARSFSTNTTLSDFYEYDARNQITLWGPDGEISDYASKSWGGLVGGYYLPRWKIFISYLEETDVGSYNTTVLNQRLSEFEMAWQNGTGVQEGAIQGGVGSLEEILGELVGSGVFSRG
;
A
#
# COMPACT_ATOMS: atom_id res chain seq x y z
N MET A 1 -26.91 66.19 -7.65
CA MET A 1 -28.07 65.27 -7.58
C MET A 1 -27.99 64.36 -8.76
N TYR A 2 -27.22 63.26 -8.64
CA TYR A 2 -27.25 62.13 -9.59
C TYR A 2 -26.95 60.88 -8.75
N LEU A 3 -28.00 60.08 -8.54
CA LEU A 3 -27.94 58.78 -7.90
C LEU A 3 -27.54 57.76 -8.99
N SER A 4 -26.39 57.13 -8.88
CA SER A 4 -26.05 55.92 -9.66
C SER A 4 -26.49 54.71 -8.85
N ARG A 5 -27.49 53.97 -9.40
CA ARG A 5 -27.90 52.64 -8.94
C ARG A 5 -26.91 51.64 -9.53
N SER A 6 -26.07 51.03 -8.73
CA SER A 6 -25.33 49.82 -9.07
C SER A 6 -26.26 48.62 -8.95
N LEU A 7 -26.60 47.99 -10.09
CA LEU A 7 -27.21 46.66 -10.13
C LEU A 7 -26.16 45.63 -9.79
N LEU A 8 -26.30 45.00 -8.61
CA LEU A 8 -25.65 43.73 -8.35
C LEU A 8 -26.34 42.62 -9.17
N TRP A 9 -25.63 42.08 -10.14
CA TRP A 9 -26.03 40.83 -10.80
C TRP A 9 -25.54 39.67 -9.93
N THR A 10 -26.46 39.03 -9.20
CA THR A 10 -26.20 37.71 -8.63
C THR A 10 -26.28 36.71 -9.77
N VAL A 11 -25.13 36.27 -10.24
CA VAL A 11 -25.03 35.11 -11.12
C VAL A 11 -25.24 33.87 -10.27
N SER A 12 -26.45 33.37 -10.21
CA SER A 12 -26.75 32.03 -9.76
C SER A 12 -26.22 31.05 -10.80
N ALA A 13 -25.05 30.49 -10.55
CA ALA A 13 -24.58 29.35 -11.33
C ALA A 13 -25.52 28.16 -11.05
N PHE A 14 -26.42 27.88 -11.93
CA PHE A 14 -27.10 26.58 -11.94
C PHE A 14 -26.07 25.54 -12.35
N VAL A 15 -25.58 24.77 -11.37
CA VAL A 15 -24.91 23.51 -11.63
C VAL A 15 -25.99 22.60 -12.22
N VAL A 16 -25.99 22.43 -13.52
CA VAL A 16 -26.76 21.34 -14.15
C VAL A 16 -26.01 20.07 -13.84
N VAL A 17 -26.43 19.39 -12.78
CA VAL A 17 -25.99 18.03 -12.51
C VAL A 17 -26.58 17.17 -13.62
N ALA A 18 -25.74 16.76 -14.55
CA ALA A 18 -26.08 15.69 -15.48
C ALA A 18 -26.40 14.43 -14.66
N ALA A 19 -27.51 13.75 -14.98
CA ALA A 19 -27.76 12.43 -14.40
C ALA A 19 -26.51 11.57 -14.59
N GLN A 20 -26.05 10.88 -13.56
CA GLN A 20 -24.89 9.99 -13.68
C GLN A 20 -25.17 8.99 -14.79
N SER A 21 -24.32 9.00 -15.82
CA SER A 21 -24.37 8.07 -16.93
C SER A 21 -23.69 6.75 -16.51
N THR A 22 -24.15 5.63 -17.05
CA THR A 22 -23.49 4.33 -16.90
C THR A 22 -22.24 4.20 -17.79
N ASP A 23 -21.87 5.23 -18.52
CA ASP A 23 -20.74 5.23 -19.47
C ASP A 23 -19.42 4.82 -18.81
N GLY A 24 -19.18 5.18 -17.55
CA GLY A 24 -17.97 4.79 -16.83
C GLY A 24 -17.82 3.26 -16.74
N ILE A 25 -18.90 2.55 -16.40
CA ILE A 25 -18.90 1.09 -16.31
C ILE A 25 -18.85 0.45 -17.71
N LEU A 26 -19.54 1.03 -18.70
CA LEU A 26 -19.40 0.58 -20.09
C LEU A 26 -17.98 0.76 -20.63
N ASN A 27 -17.28 1.83 -20.24
CA ASN A 27 -15.89 2.06 -20.62
C ASN A 27 -14.94 1.06 -19.91
N LEU A 28 -15.21 0.70 -18.65
CA LEU A 28 -14.48 -0.39 -17.96
C LEU A 28 -14.65 -1.71 -18.74
N VAL A 29 -15.87 -2.08 -19.12
CA VAL A 29 -16.12 -3.28 -19.95
C VAL A 29 -15.39 -3.18 -21.28
N LYS A 30 -15.41 -2.03 -21.97
CA LYS A 30 -14.65 -1.85 -23.23
C LYS A 30 -13.15 -2.07 -23.07
N ARG A 31 -12.58 -1.64 -21.94
CA ARG A 31 -11.14 -1.81 -21.64
C ARG A 31 -10.78 -3.25 -21.31
N ARG A 32 -11.57 -3.87 -20.44
CA ARG A 32 -11.21 -5.16 -19.80
C ARG A 32 -11.90 -6.38 -20.40
N LEU A 33 -13.05 -6.19 -21.06
CA LEU A 33 -13.88 -7.23 -21.69
C LEU A 33 -14.34 -6.80 -23.10
N PRO A 34 -13.42 -6.41 -24.00
CA PRO A 34 -13.79 -5.78 -25.28
C PRO A 34 -14.68 -6.67 -26.17
N ASN A 35 -14.60 -8.00 -26.02
CA ASN A 35 -15.41 -8.95 -26.79
C ASN A 35 -16.86 -9.07 -26.28
N HIS A 36 -17.16 -8.54 -25.08
CA HIS A 36 -18.42 -8.70 -24.37
C HIS A 36 -19.18 -7.38 -24.15
N VAL A 37 -18.80 -6.31 -24.85
CA VAL A 37 -19.41 -4.98 -24.67
C VAL A 37 -20.94 -5.00 -24.90
N ASN A 38 -21.41 -5.85 -25.80
CA ASN A 38 -22.83 -5.97 -26.16
C ASN A 38 -23.60 -7.02 -25.32
N ASP A 39 -22.88 -7.76 -24.47
CA ASP A 39 -23.46 -8.84 -23.66
C ASP A 39 -23.97 -8.33 -22.31
N PHE A 40 -23.69 -7.07 -21.98
CA PHE A 40 -24.13 -6.43 -20.73
C PHE A 40 -25.10 -5.28 -20.97
N GLU A 41 -26.05 -5.14 -20.04
CA GLU A 41 -26.89 -3.95 -19.85
C GLU A 41 -26.72 -3.42 -18.44
N PHE A 42 -26.58 -2.10 -18.27
CA PHE A 42 -26.39 -1.46 -16.96
C PHE A 42 -27.51 -0.46 -16.70
N HIS A 43 -28.23 -0.64 -15.59
CA HIS A 43 -29.29 0.28 -15.17
C HIS A 43 -28.95 0.89 -13.80
N LEU A 44 -28.85 2.20 -13.77
CA LEU A 44 -28.69 2.94 -12.52
C LEU A 44 -30.06 3.17 -11.89
N LEU A 45 -30.29 2.59 -10.71
CA LEU A 45 -31.51 2.71 -9.95
C LEU A 45 -31.47 3.93 -9.04
N GLY A 46 -32.39 4.85 -9.18
CA GLY A 46 -32.52 6.04 -8.35
C GLY A 46 -32.05 7.33 -9.01
N ASN A 47 -32.55 8.44 -8.51
CA ASN A 47 -32.08 9.78 -8.88
C ASN A 47 -30.86 10.08 -8.00
N SER A 48 -29.66 10.00 -8.56
CA SER A 48 -28.52 10.62 -7.89
C SER A 48 -28.84 12.10 -7.70
N THR A 49 -28.84 12.56 -6.47
CA THR A 49 -29.13 13.97 -6.16
C THR A 49 -28.05 14.92 -6.67
N GLY A 50 -26.97 14.39 -7.25
CA GLY A 50 -25.79 15.12 -7.68
C GLY A 50 -25.04 15.81 -6.56
N LEU A 51 -25.44 15.56 -5.33
CA LEU A 51 -24.71 16.00 -4.14
C LEU A 51 -23.59 14.98 -3.85
N LEU A 52 -22.42 15.50 -3.55
CA LEU A 52 -21.31 14.66 -3.07
C LEU A 52 -21.71 14.05 -1.73
N PRO A 53 -21.37 12.76 -1.46
CA PRO A 53 -21.71 12.11 -0.20
C PRO A 53 -21.03 12.82 0.98
N SER A 54 -21.72 12.87 2.12
CA SER A 54 -21.10 13.26 3.39
C SER A 54 -20.70 12.02 4.19
N ALA A 55 -19.74 12.14 5.09
CA ALA A 55 -19.25 11.01 5.88
C ALA A 55 -20.36 10.28 6.67
N ILE A 56 -21.40 11.00 7.10
CA ILE A 56 -22.52 10.44 7.89
C ILE A 56 -23.70 10.01 7.03
N ASN A 57 -23.96 10.70 5.91
CA ASN A 57 -25.17 10.51 5.12
C ASN A 57 -24.93 9.66 3.85
N ALA A 58 -23.80 8.98 3.76
CA ALA A 58 -23.55 8.02 2.70
C ALA A 58 -24.49 6.80 2.86
N THR A 59 -24.97 6.29 1.74
CA THR A 59 -25.85 5.12 1.69
C THR A 59 -25.09 3.89 1.27
N ASN A 60 -25.54 2.73 1.74
CA ASN A 60 -24.98 1.45 1.31
C ASN A 60 -25.25 1.23 -0.19
N ASP A 61 -24.28 0.62 -0.86
CA ASP A 61 -24.42 0.21 -2.26
C ASP A 61 -25.24 -1.09 -2.35
N GLU A 62 -26.13 -1.16 -3.36
CA GLU A 62 -26.98 -2.31 -3.62
C GLU A 62 -27.00 -2.61 -5.12
N TYR A 63 -26.91 -3.88 -5.48
CA TYR A 63 -26.98 -4.35 -6.86
C TYR A 63 -27.84 -5.62 -7.00
N SER A 64 -28.35 -5.82 -8.23
CA SER A 64 -28.94 -7.06 -8.70
C SER A 64 -28.39 -7.41 -10.07
N VAL A 65 -28.04 -8.68 -10.30
CA VAL A 65 -27.58 -9.18 -11.59
C VAL A 65 -28.51 -10.29 -12.04
N SER A 66 -29.03 -10.19 -13.27
CA SER A 66 -29.94 -11.17 -13.85
C SER A 66 -29.68 -11.37 -15.34
N SER A 67 -30.30 -12.39 -15.94
CA SER A 67 -30.29 -12.58 -17.39
C SER A 67 -31.57 -12.05 -18.01
N THR A 68 -31.41 -11.31 -19.11
CA THR A 68 -32.53 -10.82 -19.91
C THR A 68 -33.09 -11.90 -20.84
N SER A 69 -34.30 -11.71 -21.36
CA SER A 69 -34.92 -12.69 -22.27
C SER A 69 -34.21 -12.80 -23.64
N ASP A 70 -33.40 -11.83 -24.02
CA ASP A 70 -32.57 -11.83 -25.24
C ASP A 70 -31.13 -12.32 -24.98
N GLY A 71 -30.85 -12.79 -23.77
CA GLY A 71 -29.61 -13.49 -23.42
C GLY A 71 -28.48 -12.60 -22.95
N LYS A 72 -28.74 -11.33 -22.63
CA LYS A 72 -27.76 -10.43 -22.02
C LYS A 72 -27.74 -10.54 -20.51
N ILE A 73 -26.69 -10.04 -19.90
CA ILE A 73 -26.55 -9.89 -18.45
C ILE A 73 -26.94 -8.46 -18.08
N LEU A 74 -28.03 -8.33 -17.32
CA LEU A 74 -28.52 -7.06 -16.78
C LEU A 74 -27.94 -6.86 -15.39
N VAL A 75 -27.24 -5.76 -15.19
CA VAL A 75 -26.72 -5.30 -13.90
C VAL A 75 -27.47 -4.04 -13.50
N GLU A 76 -28.19 -4.08 -12.39
CA GLU A 76 -28.89 -2.95 -11.81
C GLU A 76 -28.22 -2.56 -10.49
N GLY A 77 -28.10 -1.28 -10.20
CA GLY A 77 -27.46 -0.80 -8.96
C GLY A 77 -27.83 0.63 -8.63
N ASN A 78 -27.72 1.00 -7.35
CA ASN A 78 -28.03 2.34 -6.87
C ASN A 78 -26.89 3.34 -7.03
N SER A 79 -25.69 2.88 -7.44
CA SER A 79 -24.51 3.69 -7.73
C SER A 79 -23.69 3.05 -8.86
N LEU A 80 -22.70 3.77 -9.43
CA LEU A 80 -21.77 3.20 -10.39
C LEU A 80 -20.90 2.11 -9.74
N ILE A 81 -20.50 2.30 -8.50
CA ILE A 81 -19.74 1.29 -7.74
C ILE A 81 -20.59 0.05 -7.48
N ALA A 82 -21.87 0.19 -7.20
CA ALA A 82 -22.78 -0.96 -7.10
C ALA A 82 -22.88 -1.73 -8.42
N LEU A 83 -22.94 -1.02 -9.56
CA LEU A 83 -22.90 -1.66 -10.89
C LEU A 83 -21.59 -2.39 -11.14
N ALA A 84 -20.44 -1.79 -10.79
CA ALA A 84 -19.13 -2.42 -10.92
C ALA A 84 -19.02 -3.67 -10.04
N SER A 85 -19.50 -3.60 -8.79
CA SER A 85 -19.51 -4.73 -7.85
C SER A 85 -20.43 -5.86 -8.32
N GLY A 86 -21.61 -5.54 -8.86
CA GLY A 86 -22.50 -6.53 -9.47
C GLY A 86 -21.85 -7.23 -10.67
N LEU A 87 -21.20 -6.46 -11.56
CA LEU A 87 -20.40 -7.02 -12.65
C LEU A 87 -19.30 -7.94 -12.13
N HIS A 88 -18.53 -7.49 -11.14
CA HIS A 88 -17.45 -8.30 -10.54
C HIS A 88 -17.98 -9.60 -9.97
N ARG A 89 -19.08 -9.56 -9.23
CA ARG A 89 -19.68 -10.77 -8.64
C ARG A 89 -20.13 -11.78 -9.71
N TYR A 90 -20.70 -11.30 -10.81
CA TYR A 90 -21.02 -12.17 -11.94
C TYR A 90 -19.76 -12.80 -12.57
N LEU A 91 -18.72 -11.99 -12.78
CA LEU A 91 -17.46 -12.44 -13.38
C LEU A 91 -16.74 -13.49 -12.50
N THR A 92 -16.74 -13.30 -11.19
CA THR A 92 -16.05 -14.20 -10.25
C THR A 92 -16.83 -15.46 -9.92
N ASP A 93 -18.13 -15.34 -9.65
CA ASP A 93 -18.92 -16.44 -9.14
C ASP A 93 -19.51 -17.32 -10.26
N THR A 94 -19.70 -16.74 -11.46
CA THR A 94 -20.35 -17.45 -12.59
C THR A 94 -19.39 -17.71 -13.74
N VAL A 95 -18.56 -16.72 -14.10
CA VAL A 95 -17.62 -16.84 -15.22
C VAL A 95 -16.25 -17.37 -14.77
N HIS A 96 -15.91 -17.19 -13.49
CA HIS A 96 -14.66 -17.60 -12.86
C HIS A 96 -13.43 -16.92 -13.49
N VAL A 97 -13.52 -15.60 -13.74
CA VAL A 97 -12.41 -14.75 -14.16
C VAL A 97 -12.32 -13.52 -13.26
N ASP A 98 -11.10 -12.95 -13.13
CA ASP A 98 -10.84 -11.84 -12.23
C ASP A 98 -9.64 -11.00 -12.70
N ILE A 99 -9.37 -9.90 -12.00
CA ILE A 99 -8.15 -9.09 -12.08
C ILE A 99 -7.35 -9.31 -10.80
N PHE A 100 -6.04 -9.51 -10.94
CA PHE A 100 -5.11 -9.67 -9.83
C PHE A 100 -3.95 -8.68 -9.98
N TRP A 101 -3.43 -8.12 -8.88
CA TRP A 101 -2.45 -7.03 -8.91
C TRP A 101 -1.21 -7.33 -9.77
N TYR A 102 -0.47 -8.39 -9.44
CA TYR A 102 0.80 -8.70 -10.12
C TYR A 102 0.69 -9.69 -11.27
N ILE A 103 -0.49 -10.20 -11.51
CA ILE A 103 -0.78 -11.09 -12.64
C ILE A 103 -1.49 -10.33 -13.76
N GLY A 104 -2.22 -9.29 -13.38
CA GLY A 104 -2.99 -8.47 -14.29
C GLY A 104 -4.41 -8.97 -14.53
N SER A 105 -5.05 -8.43 -15.55
CA SER A 105 -6.40 -8.83 -15.94
C SER A 105 -6.40 -10.22 -16.58
N ARG A 106 -7.29 -11.06 -16.09
CA ARG A 106 -7.59 -12.38 -16.70
C ARG A 106 -9.02 -12.44 -17.23
N LEU A 107 -9.64 -11.30 -17.42
CA LEU A 107 -11.01 -11.19 -17.93
C LEU A 107 -11.11 -11.60 -19.41
N ASP A 108 -10.01 -11.55 -20.14
CA ASP A 108 -9.88 -12.07 -21.51
C ASP A 108 -10.08 -13.60 -21.63
N LEU A 109 -10.01 -14.31 -20.50
CA LEU A 109 -10.31 -15.74 -20.42
C LEU A 109 -11.82 -16.04 -20.32
N ALA A 110 -12.67 -15.03 -20.25
CA ALA A 110 -14.12 -15.20 -20.27
C ALA A 110 -14.54 -15.95 -21.56
N PRO A 111 -15.47 -16.94 -21.45
CA PRO A 111 -15.90 -17.75 -22.60
C PRO A 111 -16.63 -16.88 -23.62
N LEU A 112 -16.52 -17.22 -24.91
CA LEU A 112 -17.16 -16.49 -26.01
C LEU A 112 -18.66 -16.23 -25.79
N HIS A 113 -19.35 -17.15 -25.11
CA HIS A 113 -20.74 -17.02 -24.70
C HIS A 113 -20.81 -17.02 -23.19
N LEU A 114 -21.20 -15.88 -22.61
CA LEU A 114 -21.33 -15.75 -21.18
C LEU A 114 -22.47 -16.63 -20.66
N PRO A 115 -22.25 -17.36 -19.55
CA PRO A 115 -23.27 -18.24 -18.98
C PRO A 115 -24.46 -17.41 -18.43
N PRO A 116 -25.71 -17.80 -18.74
CA PRO A 116 -26.87 -17.15 -18.18
C PRO A 116 -27.02 -17.46 -16.68
N LEU A 117 -27.72 -16.58 -15.97
CA LEU A 117 -28.10 -16.77 -14.58
C LEU A 117 -29.51 -17.36 -14.49
N ASP A 118 -29.63 -18.52 -13.84
CA ASP A 118 -30.95 -19.12 -13.52
C ASP A 118 -31.63 -18.40 -12.34
N VAL A 119 -30.84 -17.85 -11.44
CA VAL A 119 -31.29 -17.09 -10.26
C VAL A 119 -30.51 -15.78 -10.20
N PRO A 120 -31.16 -14.64 -9.95
CA PRO A 120 -30.47 -13.37 -9.80
C PRO A 120 -29.46 -13.37 -8.65
N ILE A 121 -28.30 -12.73 -8.87
CA ILE A 121 -27.32 -12.45 -7.83
C ILE A 121 -27.65 -11.08 -7.24
N ASN A 122 -27.83 -11.00 -5.93
CA ASN A 122 -28.11 -9.75 -5.24
C ASN A 122 -27.03 -9.49 -4.20
N GLY A 123 -26.64 -8.23 -4.02
CA GLY A 123 -25.69 -7.80 -3.00
C GLY A 123 -26.07 -6.45 -2.41
N SER A 124 -25.80 -6.30 -1.12
CA SER A 124 -25.92 -5.04 -0.40
C SER A 124 -24.70 -4.88 0.50
N SER A 125 -24.02 -3.75 0.41
CA SER A 125 -22.93 -3.47 1.34
C SER A 125 -23.49 -3.20 2.74
N ILE A 126 -22.75 -3.61 3.78
CA ILE A 126 -23.15 -3.41 5.18
C ILE A 126 -22.61 -2.11 5.77
N VAL A 127 -21.70 -1.45 5.04
CA VAL A 127 -21.12 -0.14 5.36
C VAL A 127 -21.12 0.75 4.12
N PRO A 128 -21.34 2.07 4.27
CA PRO A 128 -21.37 2.98 3.12
C PRO A 128 -20.01 3.20 2.48
N TRP A 129 -18.90 3.12 3.24
CA TRP A 129 -17.57 3.42 2.72
C TRP A 129 -16.68 2.17 2.63
N ARG A 130 -15.92 2.03 1.53
CA ARG A 130 -14.82 1.10 1.33
C ARG A 130 -13.62 1.92 0.89
N TYR A 131 -12.66 2.08 1.82
CA TYR A 131 -11.49 2.95 1.68
C TYR A 131 -10.27 2.20 1.10
N HIS A 132 -9.42 2.89 0.38
CA HIS A 132 -8.09 2.51 -0.12
C HIS A 132 -7.32 3.78 -0.45
N PHE A 133 -6.15 4.00 -0.11
CA PHE A 133 -4.89 3.41 0.26
C PHE A 133 -4.38 3.82 1.66
N ASN A 134 -3.14 3.33 2.06
CA ASN A 134 -2.28 4.03 2.99
C ASN A 134 -1.56 5.19 2.29
N THR A 135 -1.23 6.23 3.03
CA THR A 135 -0.45 7.36 2.50
C THR A 135 0.96 6.95 2.08
N VAL A 136 1.61 6.04 2.81
CA VAL A 136 2.97 5.57 2.48
C VAL A 136 3.02 4.64 1.27
N THR A 137 1.90 4.02 0.87
CA THR A 137 1.83 3.19 -0.34
C THR A 137 2.25 3.96 -1.59
N PHE A 138 1.98 5.29 -1.61
CA PHE A 138 2.39 6.20 -2.69
C PHE A 138 3.90 6.36 -2.82
N SER A 139 4.65 6.13 -1.75
CA SER A 139 6.12 6.17 -1.76
C SER A 139 6.74 4.78 -1.80
N TYR A 140 6.00 3.72 -1.48
CA TYR A 140 6.42 2.32 -1.60
C TYR A 140 6.03 1.73 -2.95
N THR A 141 4.95 0.98 -3.03
CA THR A 141 4.53 0.28 -4.25
C THR A 141 4.34 1.24 -5.41
N ALA A 142 3.61 2.33 -5.21
CA ALA A 142 3.19 3.24 -6.26
C ALA A 142 4.20 4.35 -6.59
N ALA A 143 5.41 4.40 -5.95
CA ALA A 143 6.36 5.50 -6.11
C ALA A 143 6.77 5.75 -7.58
N PHE A 144 6.82 4.69 -8.39
CA PHE A 144 7.20 4.74 -9.80
C PHE A 144 6.13 4.14 -10.72
N TRP A 145 4.86 4.22 -10.31
CA TRP A 145 3.75 3.78 -11.15
C TRP A 145 3.48 4.74 -12.29
N THR A 146 3.26 4.17 -13.46
CA THR A 146 2.81 4.86 -14.67
C THR A 146 1.28 4.94 -14.72
N TRP A 147 0.73 5.55 -15.79
CA TRP A 147 -0.71 5.54 -16.00
C TRP A 147 -1.27 4.12 -16.20
N GLU A 148 -0.53 3.25 -16.85
CA GLU A 148 -0.93 1.86 -17.10
C GLU A 148 -1.12 1.07 -15.79
N ASP A 149 -0.23 1.28 -14.82
CA ASP A 149 -0.34 0.67 -13.48
C ASP A 149 -1.57 1.21 -12.75
N TRP A 150 -1.74 2.54 -12.73
CA TRP A 150 -2.90 3.18 -12.13
C TRP A 150 -4.22 2.80 -12.79
N GLU A 151 -4.26 2.67 -14.13
CA GLU A 151 -5.48 2.27 -14.84
C GLU A 151 -5.96 0.87 -14.42
N LEU A 152 -5.01 -0.08 -14.27
CA LEU A 152 -5.34 -1.42 -13.79
C LEU A 152 -5.86 -1.39 -12.36
N GLU A 153 -5.17 -0.66 -11.50
CA GLU A 153 -5.53 -0.51 -10.08
C GLU A 153 -6.92 0.11 -9.91
N LEU A 154 -7.23 1.19 -10.63
CA LEU A 154 -8.53 1.86 -10.54
C LEU A 154 -9.68 0.97 -11.04
N ASP A 155 -9.46 0.18 -12.08
CA ASP A 155 -10.45 -0.80 -12.54
C ASP A 155 -10.62 -1.94 -11.51
N TRP A 156 -9.53 -2.38 -10.87
CA TRP A 156 -9.56 -3.35 -9.78
C TRP A 156 -10.35 -2.82 -8.58
N LEU A 157 -10.08 -1.57 -8.16
CA LEU A 157 -10.79 -0.90 -7.06
C LEU A 157 -12.29 -0.84 -7.30
N ALA A 158 -12.71 -0.40 -8.51
CA ALA A 158 -14.12 -0.29 -8.85
C ALA A 158 -14.84 -1.64 -8.78
N LEU A 159 -14.23 -2.69 -9.34
CA LEU A 159 -14.79 -4.04 -9.34
C LEU A 159 -14.96 -4.58 -7.91
N ARG A 160 -14.04 -4.26 -6.99
CA ARG A 160 -14.11 -4.67 -5.59
C ARG A 160 -14.96 -3.76 -4.71
N GLY A 161 -15.61 -2.76 -5.32
CA GLY A 161 -16.56 -1.91 -4.62
C GLY A 161 -15.92 -0.81 -3.78
N VAL A 162 -14.63 -0.51 -3.98
CA VAL A 162 -13.99 0.66 -3.35
C VAL A 162 -14.61 1.94 -3.89
N ASN A 163 -15.10 2.79 -2.97
CA ASN A 163 -15.76 4.05 -3.33
C ASN A 163 -15.11 5.29 -2.69
N LEU A 164 -14.09 5.11 -1.84
CA LEU A 164 -13.37 6.18 -1.14
C LEU A 164 -11.84 5.98 -1.27
N PRO A 165 -11.26 6.10 -2.47
CA PRO A 165 -9.81 5.96 -2.65
C PRO A 165 -9.07 7.25 -2.31
N LEU A 166 -7.87 7.10 -1.73
CA LEU A 166 -6.93 8.20 -1.54
C LEU A 166 -6.32 8.61 -2.89
N ALA A 167 -6.36 9.89 -3.23
CA ALA A 167 -5.83 10.46 -4.47
C ALA A 167 -4.69 11.44 -4.15
N TRP A 168 -3.50 10.91 -3.84
CA TRP A 168 -2.41 11.67 -3.23
C TRP A 168 -1.20 11.91 -4.15
N VAL A 169 -1.26 11.52 -5.41
CA VAL A 169 -0.25 11.83 -6.42
C VAL A 169 -0.25 13.33 -6.74
N GLY A 170 0.90 13.91 -7.07
CA GLY A 170 1.01 15.29 -7.57
C GLY A 170 0.71 16.41 -6.55
N TYR A 171 0.77 16.11 -5.25
CA TYR A 171 0.62 17.08 -4.16
C TYR A 171 1.58 18.26 -4.30
N GLU A 172 2.82 17.98 -4.68
CA GLU A 172 3.94 18.93 -4.72
C GLU A 172 3.66 20.10 -5.66
N LYS A 173 3.01 19.86 -6.82
CA LYS A 173 2.68 20.93 -7.78
C LYS A 173 1.76 21.98 -7.18
N ILE A 174 0.70 21.53 -6.53
CA ILE A 174 -0.26 22.43 -5.89
C ILE A 174 0.40 23.23 -4.76
N LEU A 175 1.29 22.57 -3.99
CA LEU A 175 2.03 23.24 -2.93
C LEU A 175 3.02 24.28 -3.48
N VAL A 176 3.78 23.94 -4.55
CA VAL A 176 4.68 24.89 -5.22
C VAL A 176 3.92 26.13 -5.66
N GLU A 177 2.82 25.98 -6.39
CA GLU A 177 2.03 27.11 -6.87
C GLU A 177 1.43 27.94 -5.72
N THR A 178 1.07 27.29 -4.61
CA THR A 178 0.55 27.98 -3.41
C THR A 178 1.64 28.81 -2.73
N LEU A 179 2.86 28.29 -2.62
CA LEU A 179 3.99 28.98 -2.03
C LEU A 179 4.57 30.10 -2.95
N GLN A 180 4.54 29.88 -4.27
CA GLN A 180 4.89 30.92 -5.25
C GLN A 180 3.94 32.12 -5.19
N GLU A 181 2.64 31.88 -4.96
CA GLU A 181 1.64 32.95 -4.77
C GLU A 181 1.97 33.85 -3.57
N LEU A 182 2.60 33.30 -2.52
CA LEU A 182 3.13 34.07 -1.38
C LEU A 182 4.42 34.84 -1.72
N GLY A 183 5.00 34.63 -2.90
CA GLY A 183 6.26 35.26 -3.31
C GLY A 183 7.53 34.47 -2.95
N MET A 184 7.42 33.18 -2.66
CA MET A 184 8.58 32.28 -2.57
C MET A 184 9.10 31.96 -3.96
N THR A 185 10.40 31.74 -4.09
CA THR A 185 11.07 31.33 -5.33
C THR A 185 11.26 29.81 -5.35
N ASP A 186 11.43 29.24 -6.55
CA ASP A 186 11.72 27.80 -6.69
C ASP A 186 12.96 27.38 -5.89
N ALA A 187 14.00 28.20 -5.86
CA ALA A 187 15.21 27.96 -5.07
C ALA A 187 14.97 27.89 -3.55
N GLU A 188 13.85 28.41 -3.06
CA GLU A 188 13.44 28.34 -1.65
C GLU A 188 12.46 27.20 -1.40
N ILE A 189 11.76 26.73 -2.43
CA ILE A 189 10.71 25.71 -2.34
C ILE A 189 11.28 24.32 -2.62
N LEU A 190 11.98 24.13 -3.75
CA LEU A 190 12.41 22.79 -4.20
C LEU A 190 13.29 22.04 -3.20
N PRO A 191 14.23 22.69 -2.46
CA PRO A 191 15.02 22.01 -1.43
C PRO A 191 14.23 21.44 -0.27
N TYR A 192 12.97 21.76 -0.15
CA TYR A 192 12.06 21.21 0.87
C TYR A 192 11.61 19.80 0.54
N PHE A 193 11.44 19.45 -0.75
CA PHE A 193 10.90 18.17 -1.16
C PHE A 193 11.91 17.03 -1.04
N SER A 194 11.42 15.88 -0.62
CA SER A 194 12.18 14.62 -0.62
C SER A 194 12.14 13.92 -1.98
N GLY A 195 13.00 12.93 -2.19
CA GLY A 195 13.04 12.13 -3.41
C GLY A 195 11.71 11.37 -3.66
N PRO A 196 11.49 10.84 -4.88
CA PRO A 196 10.27 10.17 -5.29
C PRO A 196 9.76 9.11 -4.32
N ALA A 197 10.65 8.25 -3.82
CA ALA A 197 10.32 7.17 -2.90
C ALA A 197 10.19 7.60 -1.43
N PHE A 198 10.27 8.92 -1.12
CA PHE A 198 10.24 9.45 0.24
C PHE A 198 9.22 10.58 0.44
N GLN A 199 8.41 10.88 -0.56
CA GLN A 199 7.46 12.01 -0.52
C GLN A 199 6.40 11.88 0.57
N ALA A 200 5.96 10.68 0.93
CA ALA A 200 4.98 10.47 1.98
C ALA A 200 5.45 11.05 3.33
N TRP A 201 6.68 10.76 3.72
CA TRP A 201 7.27 11.27 4.97
C TRP A 201 7.59 12.77 4.92
N ASN A 202 7.85 13.32 3.74
CA ASN A 202 7.94 14.76 3.54
C ASN A 202 6.57 15.44 3.76
N ARG A 203 5.51 14.88 3.21
CA ARG A 203 4.14 15.39 3.36
C ARG A 203 3.64 15.33 4.81
N PHE A 204 4.08 14.33 5.58
CA PHE A 204 3.83 14.23 7.01
C PHE A 204 4.71 15.13 7.88
N GLY A 205 5.76 15.73 7.31
CA GLY A 205 6.72 16.53 8.08
C GLY A 205 7.66 15.71 8.96
N ASN A 206 7.80 14.40 8.71
CA ASN A 206 8.83 13.58 9.32
C ASN A 206 10.21 13.99 8.84
N ILE A 207 10.34 14.19 7.52
CA ILE A 207 11.56 14.61 6.83
C ILE A 207 11.32 15.78 5.89
N GLN A 208 12.41 16.44 5.51
CA GLN A 208 12.48 17.45 4.45
C GLN A 208 13.76 17.31 3.66
N GLY A 209 13.75 17.81 2.43
CA GLY A 209 14.91 17.72 1.55
C GLY A 209 15.12 16.32 0.97
N SER A 210 16.05 16.22 0.06
CA SER A 210 16.38 15.02 -0.68
C SER A 210 17.89 14.78 -0.63
N TRP A 211 18.28 13.54 -0.47
CA TRP A 211 19.66 13.07 -0.56
C TRP A 211 19.87 12.36 -1.90
N GLY A 212 21.08 12.48 -2.45
CA GLY A 212 21.42 11.95 -3.78
C GLY A 212 21.06 12.86 -4.96
N GLY A 213 20.18 13.84 -4.77
CA GLY A 213 19.75 14.81 -5.78
C GLY A 213 18.54 15.61 -5.31
N GLU A 214 18.25 16.73 -5.95
CA GLU A 214 17.06 17.54 -5.70
C GLU A 214 15.89 17.03 -6.55
N LEU A 215 14.67 17.03 -5.99
CA LEU A 215 13.46 16.65 -6.74
C LEU A 215 13.21 17.70 -7.85
N PRO A 216 13.27 17.34 -9.13
CA PRO A 216 13.15 18.30 -10.21
C PRO A 216 11.70 18.67 -10.51
N MET A 217 11.47 19.88 -11.05
CA MET A 217 10.14 20.31 -11.53
C MET A 217 9.56 19.36 -12.60
N GLU A 218 10.40 18.71 -13.42
CA GLU A 218 9.98 17.70 -14.41
C GLU A 218 9.20 16.57 -13.75
N TRP A 219 9.66 16.05 -12.61
CA TRP A 219 8.94 15.06 -11.82
C TRP A 219 7.61 15.62 -11.27
N ILE A 220 7.67 16.80 -10.64
CA ILE A 220 6.53 17.45 -10.03
C ILE A 220 5.40 17.69 -11.06
N ASP A 221 5.77 18.21 -12.25
CA ASP A 221 4.81 18.45 -13.33
C ASP A 221 4.24 17.13 -13.89
N GLY A 222 5.09 16.11 -14.06
CA GLY A 222 4.66 14.79 -14.53
C GLY A 222 3.67 14.11 -13.59
N GLN A 223 3.94 14.14 -12.28
CA GLN A 223 3.04 13.58 -11.27
C GLN A 223 1.70 14.35 -11.20
N PHE A 224 1.73 15.65 -11.43
CA PHE A 224 0.51 16.45 -11.49
C PHE A 224 -0.38 16.09 -12.68
N GLU A 225 0.20 15.88 -13.87
CA GLU A 225 -0.55 15.41 -15.03
C GLU A 225 -1.09 13.99 -14.84
N LEU A 226 -0.32 13.12 -14.19
CA LEU A 226 -0.77 11.79 -13.82
C LEU A 226 -1.99 11.85 -12.87
N GLN A 227 -1.97 12.73 -11.87
CA GLN A 227 -3.07 12.90 -10.91
C GLN A 227 -4.37 13.34 -11.59
N LYS A 228 -4.31 14.17 -12.62
CA LYS A 228 -5.51 14.54 -13.40
C LYS A 228 -6.18 13.32 -14.01
N ASN A 229 -5.38 12.41 -14.57
CA ASN A 229 -5.91 11.16 -15.15
C ASN A 229 -6.50 10.25 -14.08
N ILE A 230 -5.81 10.11 -12.92
CA ILE A 230 -6.24 9.30 -11.79
C ILE A 230 -7.59 9.80 -11.26
N THR A 231 -7.70 11.09 -10.94
CA THR A 231 -8.93 11.66 -10.39
C THR A 231 -10.09 11.63 -11.38
N ALA A 232 -9.81 11.88 -12.66
CA ALA A 232 -10.83 11.78 -13.72
C ALA A 232 -11.38 10.34 -13.83
N ARG A 233 -10.51 9.31 -13.76
CA ARG A 233 -10.92 7.91 -13.79
C ARG A 233 -11.66 7.50 -12.51
N MET A 234 -11.25 7.94 -11.33
CA MET A 234 -11.98 7.70 -10.09
C MET A 234 -13.42 8.19 -10.19
N VAL A 235 -13.60 9.44 -10.67
CA VAL A 235 -14.94 10.04 -10.86
C VAL A 235 -15.74 9.32 -11.95
N GLU A 236 -15.11 8.97 -13.08
CA GLU A 236 -15.72 8.18 -14.15
C GLU A 236 -16.31 6.87 -13.64
N LEU A 237 -15.62 6.21 -12.73
CA LEU A 237 -16.03 4.93 -12.13
C LEU A 237 -17.00 5.09 -10.94
N GLY A 238 -17.29 6.33 -10.50
CA GLY A 238 -18.23 6.63 -9.41
C GLY A 238 -17.61 6.65 -8.03
N MET A 239 -16.29 6.72 -7.92
CA MET A 239 -15.58 6.87 -6.64
C MET A 239 -15.59 8.33 -6.18
N THR A 240 -15.50 8.55 -4.87
CA THR A 240 -15.25 9.85 -4.24
C THR A 240 -13.78 9.93 -3.87
N PRO A 241 -12.94 10.68 -4.61
CA PRO A 241 -11.52 10.82 -4.29
C PRO A 241 -11.33 11.52 -2.95
N VAL A 242 -10.39 11.04 -2.12
CA VAL A 242 -9.88 11.76 -0.96
C VAL A 242 -8.67 12.58 -1.42
N LEU A 243 -8.80 13.91 -1.43
CA LEU A 243 -7.72 14.80 -1.87
C LEU A 243 -6.87 15.28 -0.68
N PRO A 244 -5.56 15.53 -0.87
CA PRO A 244 -4.73 16.12 0.17
C PRO A 244 -5.06 17.60 0.40
N CYS A 245 -4.66 18.11 1.57
CA CYS A 245 -4.60 19.53 1.85
C CYS A 245 -3.37 19.88 2.70
N ILE A 246 -3.19 21.16 3.07
CA ILE A 246 -1.99 21.59 3.79
C ILE A 246 -2.02 21.08 5.23
N THR A 247 -0.96 20.35 5.61
CA THR A 247 -0.77 19.83 6.96
C THR A 247 -0.28 20.90 7.95
N GLY A 248 0.42 21.92 7.46
CA GLY A 248 1.12 22.92 8.25
C GLY A 248 2.64 22.87 8.06
N PHE A 249 3.17 21.76 7.54
CA PHE A 249 4.60 21.67 7.22
C PHE A 249 4.93 22.47 5.97
N VAL A 250 5.95 23.33 6.08
CA VAL A 250 6.33 24.30 5.04
C VAL A 250 7.85 24.45 4.96
N PRO A 251 8.40 24.93 3.82
CA PRO A 251 9.83 25.21 3.72
C PRO A 251 10.31 26.17 4.80
N ARG A 252 11.50 25.97 5.34
CA ARG A 252 12.13 26.85 6.35
C ARG A 252 12.21 28.32 5.91
N ALA A 253 12.30 28.57 4.61
CA ALA A 253 12.34 29.91 4.04
C ALA A 253 11.01 30.69 4.12
N ILE A 254 9.92 30.07 4.61
CA ILE A 254 8.59 30.70 4.74
C ILE A 254 8.65 32.01 5.55
N THR A 255 9.50 32.09 6.55
CA THR A 255 9.66 33.27 7.39
C THR A 255 10.22 34.50 6.64
N ARG A 256 10.79 34.34 5.45
CA ARG A 256 11.17 35.47 4.60
C ARG A 256 9.95 36.19 4.03
N VAL A 257 8.93 35.43 3.63
CA VAL A 257 7.71 35.99 3.04
C VAL A 257 6.63 36.27 4.10
N LEU A 258 6.69 35.56 5.21
CA LEU A 258 5.79 35.70 6.36
C LEU A 258 6.65 35.89 7.63
N PRO A 259 7.23 37.09 7.85
CA PRO A 259 8.19 37.32 8.94
C PRO A 259 7.57 37.23 10.34
N ASP A 260 6.28 37.45 10.44
CA ASP A 260 5.52 37.41 11.71
C ASP A 260 4.76 36.08 11.90
N ALA A 261 4.98 35.07 11.02
CA ALA A 261 4.27 33.81 11.10
C ALA A 261 4.58 33.04 12.38
N MET A 262 3.55 32.45 12.96
CA MET A 262 3.67 31.61 14.14
C MET A 262 4.13 30.22 13.69
N VAL A 263 5.43 29.97 13.73
CA VAL A 263 6.05 28.72 13.36
C VAL A 263 6.71 28.04 14.56
N VAL A 264 6.64 26.71 14.58
CA VAL A 264 7.39 25.85 15.50
C VAL A 264 8.18 24.83 14.68
N ASN A 265 9.14 24.17 15.32
CA ASN A 265 9.84 23.05 14.66
C ASN A 265 9.13 21.75 14.98
N GLY A 266 8.96 20.90 14.00
CA GLY A 266 8.60 19.50 14.16
C GLY A 266 9.64 18.76 15.01
N SER A 267 9.28 17.58 15.51
CA SER A 267 10.19 16.74 16.28
C SER A 267 11.29 16.16 15.38
N GLN A 268 12.37 15.70 16.02
CA GLN A 268 13.35 14.85 15.37
C GLN A 268 12.68 13.47 15.10
N TRP A 269 12.99 12.85 13.96
CA TRP A 269 12.42 11.57 13.55
C TRP A 269 13.53 10.55 13.24
N ASP A 270 13.42 9.37 13.81
CA ASP A 270 14.19 8.14 13.55
C ASP A 270 15.72 8.32 13.36
N GLY A 271 16.34 9.20 14.12
CA GLY A 271 17.79 9.41 14.05
C GLY A 271 18.28 10.22 12.87
N PHE A 272 17.41 10.66 11.97
CA PHE A 272 17.81 11.51 10.84
C PHE A 272 18.49 12.81 11.30
N PRO A 273 19.49 13.30 10.57
CA PRO A 273 20.14 14.58 10.87
C PRO A 273 19.14 15.75 10.89
N VAL A 274 19.44 16.76 11.71
CA VAL A 274 18.58 17.96 11.86
C VAL A 274 18.30 18.67 10.53
N ASP A 275 19.21 18.58 9.57
CA ASP A 275 19.02 19.16 8.24
C ASP A 275 17.85 18.52 7.47
N TYR A 276 17.54 17.28 7.78
CA TYR A 276 16.46 16.50 7.15
C TYR A 276 15.24 16.31 8.05
N THR A 277 15.27 16.74 9.31
CA THR A 277 14.15 16.65 10.27
C THR A 277 13.84 18.03 10.88
N ASN A 278 13.08 18.07 11.97
CA ASN A 278 12.69 19.34 12.60
C ASN A 278 12.05 20.31 11.59
N VAL A 279 11.14 19.78 10.78
CA VAL A 279 10.49 20.52 9.69
C VAL A 279 9.73 21.71 10.26
N THR A 280 9.77 22.86 9.58
CA THR A 280 9.03 24.04 10.00
C THR A 280 7.53 23.80 9.89
N PHE A 281 6.83 23.94 11.01
CA PHE A 281 5.38 23.80 11.11
C PHE A 281 4.75 25.17 11.36
N LEU A 282 3.89 25.59 10.42
CA LEU A 282 3.07 26.79 10.56
C LEU A 282 1.85 26.45 11.42
N GLU A 283 1.72 27.11 12.56
CA GLU A 283 0.64 26.85 13.49
C GLU A 283 -0.73 27.15 12.86
N PRO A 284 -1.74 26.27 13.00
CA PRO A 284 -3.07 26.49 12.43
C PRO A 284 -3.81 27.72 13.00
N VAL A 285 -3.38 28.23 14.13
CA VAL A 285 -3.90 29.47 14.74
C VAL A 285 -3.44 30.71 13.98
N ASP A 286 -2.38 30.63 13.20
CA ASP A 286 -1.91 31.73 12.37
C ASP A 286 -2.90 32.00 11.21
N PRO A 287 -3.30 33.24 10.95
CA PRO A 287 -4.16 33.58 9.82
C PRO A 287 -3.62 33.11 8.45
N ALA A 288 -2.29 33.08 8.28
CA ALA A 288 -1.66 32.63 7.04
C ALA A 288 -1.97 31.16 6.74
N PHE A 289 -2.13 30.31 7.76
CA PHE A 289 -2.53 28.91 7.57
C PHE A 289 -3.87 28.80 6.83
N THR A 290 -4.87 29.60 7.24
CA THR A 290 -6.18 29.63 6.58
C THR A 290 -6.09 30.12 5.12
N GLU A 291 -5.27 31.12 4.85
CA GLU A 291 -5.10 31.66 3.48
C GLU A 291 -4.35 30.65 2.58
N LEU A 292 -3.35 29.96 3.10
CA LEU A 292 -2.69 28.85 2.38
C LEU A 292 -3.67 27.72 2.06
N GLN A 293 -4.49 27.32 3.03
CA GLN A 293 -5.50 26.28 2.84
C GLN A 293 -6.51 26.62 1.75
N LYS A 294 -7.00 27.87 1.75
CA LYS A 294 -7.90 28.36 0.69
C LYS A 294 -7.24 28.35 -0.68
N SER A 295 -6.02 28.87 -0.77
CA SER A 295 -5.26 28.87 -2.04
C SER A 295 -5.03 27.46 -2.57
N PHE A 296 -4.62 26.54 -1.69
CA PHE A 296 -4.34 25.14 -2.05
C PHE A 296 -5.59 24.42 -2.58
N ILE A 297 -6.70 24.46 -1.82
CA ILE A 297 -7.95 23.80 -2.20
C ILE A 297 -8.54 24.45 -3.47
N SER A 298 -8.43 25.77 -3.62
CA SER A 298 -8.87 26.47 -4.83
C SER A 298 -8.10 26.02 -6.09
N LYS A 299 -6.78 25.81 -5.96
CA LYS A 299 -5.94 25.30 -7.06
C LYS A 299 -6.28 23.85 -7.41
N GLN A 300 -6.53 23.00 -6.40
CA GLN A 300 -7.03 21.65 -6.63
C GLN A 300 -8.36 21.65 -7.37
N ALA A 301 -9.31 22.46 -6.93
CA ALA A 301 -10.61 22.59 -7.59
C ALA A 301 -10.49 23.09 -9.04
N ALA A 302 -9.54 24.00 -9.29
CA ALA A 302 -9.24 24.47 -10.66
C ALA A 302 -8.61 23.37 -11.54
N ALA A 303 -7.78 22.49 -10.94
CA ALA A 303 -7.07 21.43 -11.66
C ALA A 303 -7.94 20.19 -11.92
N TYR A 304 -8.70 19.75 -10.91
CA TYR A 304 -9.42 18.48 -10.91
C TYR A 304 -10.94 18.63 -10.95
N GLY A 305 -11.48 19.85 -10.76
CA GLY A 305 -12.90 20.11 -10.55
C GLY A 305 -13.31 19.96 -9.08
N ASN A 306 -14.56 20.32 -8.77
CA ASN A 306 -15.15 20.10 -7.44
C ASN A 306 -15.66 18.66 -7.37
N ILE A 307 -14.75 17.71 -7.18
CA ILE A 307 -15.01 16.26 -7.24
C ILE A 307 -15.18 15.62 -5.87
N THR A 308 -14.87 16.34 -4.79
CA THR A 308 -14.97 15.86 -3.41
C THR A 308 -15.05 17.03 -2.43
N HIS A 309 -15.51 16.70 -1.22
CA HIS A 309 -15.39 17.55 -0.02
C HIS A 309 -14.57 16.85 1.07
N ILE A 310 -13.96 15.69 0.78
CA ILE A 310 -13.18 14.90 1.75
C ILE A 310 -11.70 15.14 1.50
N TYR A 311 -11.04 15.76 2.49
CA TYR A 311 -9.64 16.14 2.42
C TYR A 311 -8.83 15.44 3.51
N THR A 312 -7.67 14.87 3.14
CA THR A 312 -6.75 14.26 4.11
C THR A 312 -5.64 15.22 4.51
N LEU A 313 -5.35 15.26 5.78
CA LEU A 313 -4.14 15.82 6.35
C LEU A 313 -3.83 15.13 7.68
N ASP A 314 -2.56 14.84 7.90
CA ASP A 314 -2.04 14.25 9.13
C ASP A 314 -0.89 15.11 9.64
N GLN A 315 -1.16 15.86 10.74
CA GLN A 315 -0.22 16.84 11.28
C GLN A 315 0.85 16.18 12.15
N TYR A 316 0.55 15.01 12.71
CA TYR A 316 1.39 14.37 13.72
C TYR A 316 1.49 12.86 13.50
N ASN A 317 1.66 12.41 12.26
CA ASN A 317 1.67 10.98 11.92
C ASN A 317 2.59 10.16 12.86
N GLU A 318 3.88 10.50 12.91
CA GLU A 318 4.89 9.95 13.83
C GLU A 318 5.70 11.08 14.50
N ASN A 319 5.16 12.27 14.50
CA ASN A 319 5.71 13.45 15.16
C ASN A 319 4.93 13.78 16.43
N HIS A 320 5.60 14.38 17.39
CA HIS A 320 4.92 14.94 18.56
C HIS A 320 4.43 16.37 18.29
N PRO A 321 3.21 16.71 18.72
CA PRO A 321 2.80 18.11 18.83
C PRO A 321 3.80 18.92 19.67
N TYR A 322 3.91 20.21 19.39
CA TYR A 322 4.79 21.11 20.14
C TYR A 322 4.49 21.11 21.65
N SER A 323 3.22 20.88 22.03
CA SER A 323 2.79 20.77 23.42
C SER A 323 1.74 19.68 23.60
N GLY A 324 1.81 18.97 24.75
CA GLY A 324 0.77 18.03 25.21
C GLY A 324 -0.33 18.68 26.06
N ASP A 325 -0.37 20.02 26.15
CA ASP A 325 -1.43 20.75 26.83
C ASP A 325 -2.77 20.56 26.11
N LEU A 326 -3.84 20.27 26.86
CA LEU A 326 -5.13 19.93 26.29
C LEU A 326 -5.76 21.09 25.51
N ASP A 327 -5.61 22.33 26.00
CA ASP A 327 -6.12 23.52 25.31
C ASP A 327 -5.32 23.77 24.02
N TYR A 328 -4.01 23.53 24.03
CA TYR A 328 -3.19 23.60 22.81
C TYR A 328 -3.65 22.62 21.76
N LEU A 329 -3.78 21.33 22.11
CA LEU A 329 -4.22 20.28 21.19
C LEU A 329 -5.60 20.57 20.60
N LYS A 330 -6.53 21.00 21.44
CA LYS A 330 -7.86 21.42 21.01
C LYS A 330 -7.84 22.63 20.08
N ASN A 331 -6.99 23.61 20.33
CA ASN A 331 -6.87 24.80 19.50
C ASN A 331 -6.24 24.49 18.15
N VAL A 332 -5.25 23.60 18.08
CA VAL A 332 -4.65 23.15 16.82
C VAL A 332 -5.72 22.52 15.92
N SER A 333 -6.43 21.51 16.41
CA SER A 333 -7.44 20.83 15.60
C SER A 333 -8.65 21.72 15.26
N TYR A 334 -9.08 22.60 16.18
CA TYR A 334 -10.14 23.56 15.92
C TYR A 334 -9.79 24.52 14.77
N ASN A 335 -8.58 25.10 14.79
CA ASN A 335 -8.17 26.04 13.75
C ASN A 335 -7.87 25.34 12.43
N THR A 336 -7.39 24.09 12.44
CA THR A 336 -7.29 23.25 11.25
C THR A 336 -8.65 23.03 10.62
N TRP A 337 -9.63 22.53 11.37
CA TRP A 337 -11.01 22.39 10.91
C TRP A 337 -11.59 23.71 10.39
N LYS A 338 -11.40 24.80 11.11
CA LYS A 338 -11.89 26.12 10.70
C LYS A 338 -11.27 26.60 9.40
N SER A 339 -10.01 26.30 9.14
CA SER A 339 -9.33 26.64 7.89
C SER A 339 -9.88 25.85 6.71
N LEU A 340 -10.18 24.55 6.91
CA LEU A 340 -10.85 23.72 5.92
C LEU A 340 -12.24 24.26 5.57
N LYS A 341 -13.06 24.56 6.60
CA LYS A 341 -14.40 25.14 6.41
C LYS A 341 -14.37 26.52 5.76
N ALA A 342 -13.29 27.27 5.93
CA ALA A 342 -13.11 28.57 5.26
C ALA A 342 -12.74 28.42 3.78
N ALA A 343 -12.11 27.32 3.39
CA ALA A 343 -11.77 26.97 2.02
C ALA A 343 -12.95 26.29 1.30
N ASP A 344 -13.60 25.35 1.98
CA ASP A 344 -14.76 24.60 1.50
C ASP A 344 -15.75 24.41 2.67
N PRO A 345 -16.92 25.06 2.64
CA PRO A 345 -17.91 24.98 3.73
C PRO A 345 -18.41 23.55 4.03
N GLU A 346 -18.32 22.65 3.04
CA GLU A 346 -18.72 21.24 3.17
C GLU A 346 -17.53 20.31 3.53
N ALA A 347 -16.31 20.86 3.69
CA ALA A 347 -15.10 20.08 3.94
C ALA A 347 -15.26 19.10 5.11
N ILE A 348 -14.79 17.87 4.89
CA ILE A 348 -14.65 16.80 5.86
C ILE A 348 -13.17 16.49 5.99
N TRP A 349 -12.65 16.53 7.20
CA TRP A 349 -11.27 16.17 7.49
C TRP A 349 -11.12 14.67 7.69
N LEU A 350 -10.50 13.98 6.73
CA LEU A 350 -10.07 12.59 6.91
C LEU A 350 -8.68 12.57 7.53
N MET A 351 -8.50 11.80 8.61
CA MET A 351 -7.20 11.61 9.25
C MET A 351 -6.90 10.13 9.49
N GLN A 352 -5.62 9.76 9.45
CA GLN A 352 -5.16 8.46 9.91
C GLN A 352 -5.07 8.45 11.45
N GLY A 353 -5.63 7.42 12.08
CA GLY A 353 -5.49 7.18 13.51
C GLY A 353 -4.15 6.57 13.94
N TRP A 354 -3.17 6.47 13.01
CA TRP A 354 -1.86 5.88 13.24
C TRP A 354 -1.13 6.48 14.44
N LEU A 355 -1.14 7.81 14.56
CA LEU A 355 -0.49 8.54 15.66
C LEU A 355 -0.95 8.04 17.04
N PHE A 356 -2.18 7.60 17.19
CA PHE A 356 -2.70 7.12 18.47
C PHE A 356 -2.14 5.77 18.86
N TYR A 357 -1.77 4.94 17.89
CA TYR A 357 -1.08 3.68 18.10
C TYR A 357 0.44 3.89 18.24
N ASP A 358 1.07 4.54 17.27
CA ASP A 358 2.53 4.67 17.18
C ASP A 358 3.11 5.47 18.37
N GLN A 359 2.42 6.54 18.77
CA GLN A 359 2.83 7.43 19.87
C GLN A 359 1.91 7.31 21.09
N GLU A 360 1.55 6.05 21.48
CA GLU A 360 0.59 5.77 22.55
C GLU A 360 0.96 6.42 23.90
N GLU A 361 2.25 6.51 24.22
CA GLU A 361 2.73 7.16 25.45
C GLU A 361 2.39 8.66 25.47
N PHE A 362 2.46 9.33 24.32
CA PHE A 362 2.07 10.72 24.21
C PHE A 362 0.52 10.87 24.16
N TRP A 363 -0.16 10.09 23.32
CA TRP A 363 -1.59 10.18 23.06
C TRP A 363 -2.42 9.44 24.11
N THR A 364 -2.48 10.00 25.33
CA THR A 364 -3.40 9.51 26.36
C THR A 364 -4.87 9.74 25.96
N GLY A 365 -5.81 9.03 26.58
CA GLY A 365 -7.24 9.21 26.30
C GLY A 365 -7.71 10.67 26.39
N GLU A 366 -7.24 11.43 27.39
CA GLU A 366 -7.58 12.86 27.56
C GLU A 366 -7.02 13.73 26.42
N ARG A 367 -5.80 13.45 25.95
CA ARG A 367 -5.20 14.18 24.83
C ARG A 367 -5.89 13.88 23.51
N ILE A 368 -6.26 12.62 23.28
CA ILE A 368 -7.05 12.23 22.09
C ILE A 368 -8.41 12.93 22.13
N GLU A 369 -9.12 12.89 23.28
CA GLU A 369 -10.40 13.55 23.44
C GLU A 369 -10.30 15.07 23.20
N ALA A 370 -9.26 15.72 23.73
CA ALA A 370 -9.02 17.15 23.52
C ALA A 370 -8.76 17.47 22.04
N TYR A 371 -7.90 16.70 21.38
CA TYR A 371 -7.56 16.90 19.97
C TYR A 371 -8.78 16.67 19.07
N LEU A 372 -9.47 15.53 19.19
CA LEU A 372 -10.66 15.25 18.38
C LEU A 372 -11.82 16.20 18.72
N GLY A 373 -11.93 16.62 19.97
CA GLY A 373 -12.93 17.58 20.46
C GLY A 373 -12.73 19.02 19.96
N GLY A 374 -11.62 19.33 19.31
CA GLY A 374 -11.42 20.60 18.61
C GLY A 374 -12.30 20.72 17.35
N VAL A 375 -12.69 19.63 16.73
CA VAL A 375 -13.66 19.61 15.62
C VAL A 375 -15.08 19.56 16.19
N PRO A 376 -15.89 20.64 16.07
CA PRO A 376 -17.16 20.76 16.80
C PRO A 376 -18.23 19.75 16.33
N GLU A 377 -18.34 19.56 15.02
CA GLU A 377 -19.35 18.68 14.41
C GLU A 377 -18.72 17.31 14.12
N ASN A 378 -19.35 16.24 14.60
CA ASN A 378 -18.82 14.89 14.40
C ASN A 378 -18.69 14.52 12.92
N GLY A 379 -19.64 14.96 12.07
CA GLY A 379 -19.65 14.68 10.65
C GLY A 379 -18.60 15.43 9.83
N ASP A 380 -17.90 16.36 10.41
CA ASP A 380 -16.83 17.11 9.74
C ASP A 380 -15.45 16.42 9.86
N MET A 381 -15.42 15.23 10.45
CA MET A 381 -14.21 14.43 10.59
C MET A 381 -14.51 12.95 10.26
N LEU A 382 -13.56 12.27 9.63
CA LEU A 382 -13.58 10.85 9.34
C LEU A 382 -12.22 10.26 9.73
N ILE A 383 -12.21 9.22 10.56
CA ILE A 383 -10.98 8.67 11.13
C ILE A 383 -10.74 7.27 10.57
N LEU A 384 -9.52 7.00 10.10
CA LEU A 384 -9.08 5.65 9.75
C LEU A 384 -8.47 5.00 10.99
N ASP A 385 -9.10 3.96 11.53
CA ASP A 385 -8.48 3.09 12.54
C ASP A 385 -7.52 2.16 11.83
N LEU A 386 -6.28 2.62 11.63
CA LEU A 386 -5.38 2.18 10.58
C LEU A 386 -4.94 0.72 10.70
N PHE A 387 -4.88 0.17 11.92
CA PHE A 387 -4.37 -1.16 12.23
C PHE A 387 -5.36 -1.97 13.07
N SER A 388 -6.64 -1.98 12.64
CA SER A 388 -7.74 -2.53 13.42
C SER A 388 -7.66 -4.05 13.62
N GLU A 389 -6.99 -4.79 12.71
CA GLU A 389 -6.88 -6.25 12.84
C GLU A 389 -5.93 -6.69 13.96
N SER A 390 -5.00 -5.82 14.37
CA SER A 390 -3.98 -6.15 15.39
C SER A 390 -4.00 -5.22 16.59
N TYR A 391 -4.08 -3.91 16.37
CA TYR A 391 -4.03 -2.89 17.41
C TYR A 391 -5.14 -1.84 17.25
N PRO A 392 -6.43 -2.23 17.32
CA PRO A 392 -7.54 -1.31 17.16
C PRO A 392 -7.53 -0.22 18.25
N GLN A 393 -7.72 1.03 17.84
CA GLN A 393 -7.75 2.19 18.73
C GLN A 393 -9.18 2.60 19.11
N TRP A 394 -10.18 2.13 18.34
CA TRP A 394 -11.57 2.49 18.57
C TRP A 394 -12.11 2.08 19.94
N GLN A 395 -11.63 0.97 20.54
CA GLN A 395 -12.11 0.52 21.87
C GLN A 395 -11.65 1.51 22.96
N ARG A 396 -10.36 1.89 23.00
CA ARG A 396 -9.83 2.78 24.05
C ARG A 396 -10.28 4.24 23.90
N THR A 397 -10.78 4.61 22.72
CA THR A 397 -11.29 5.94 22.41
C THR A 397 -12.83 6.00 22.46
N ASN A 398 -13.49 4.95 22.91
CA ASN A 398 -14.94 4.84 22.88
C ASN A 398 -15.53 5.22 21.51
N SER A 399 -15.06 4.55 20.47
CA SER A 399 -15.42 4.80 19.05
C SER A 399 -15.12 6.24 18.62
N TYR A 400 -13.91 6.72 18.93
CA TYR A 400 -13.44 8.06 18.60
C TYR A 400 -14.37 9.18 19.10
N PHE A 401 -14.93 8.97 20.30
CA PHE A 401 -15.88 9.89 20.93
C PHE A 401 -17.08 10.25 20.05
N GLY A 402 -17.52 9.28 19.24
CA GLY A 402 -18.68 9.39 18.35
C GLY A 402 -18.42 10.02 16.99
N LYS A 403 -17.16 10.25 16.62
CA LYS A 403 -16.82 10.65 15.25
C LYS A 403 -16.93 9.46 14.31
N PRO A 404 -17.34 9.66 13.05
CA PRO A 404 -17.30 8.64 12.02
C PRO A 404 -15.90 8.05 11.85
N TRP A 405 -15.79 6.73 11.70
CA TRP A 405 -14.52 6.06 11.52
C TRP A 405 -14.63 4.83 10.62
N ILE A 406 -13.51 4.40 10.07
CA ILE A 406 -13.36 3.26 9.16
C ILE A 406 -12.43 2.23 9.81
N TRP A 407 -12.87 0.99 9.87
CA TRP A 407 -12.07 -0.16 10.29
C TRP A 407 -11.10 -0.54 9.17
N CYS A 408 -9.80 -0.44 9.40
CA CYS A 408 -8.80 -0.66 8.36
C CYS A 408 -7.87 -1.84 8.67
N GLN A 409 -7.48 -2.53 7.60
CA GLN A 409 -6.47 -3.59 7.62
C GLN A 409 -5.14 -3.00 7.13
N LEU A 410 -4.12 -3.02 7.98
CA LEU A 410 -2.75 -2.61 7.63
C LEU A 410 -1.97 -3.78 7.03
N HIS A 411 -1.96 -4.91 7.70
CA HIS A 411 -1.37 -6.18 7.29
C HIS A 411 0.16 -6.23 7.24
N ASP A 412 0.82 -5.28 6.56
CA ASP A 412 2.27 -5.28 6.35
C ASP A 412 2.94 -3.96 6.75
N TYR A 413 4.23 -4.04 7.05
CA TYR A 413 5.13 -2.91 7.24
C TYR A 413 6.18 -2.88 6.13
N GLY A 414 6.44 -1.70 5.54
CA GLY A 414 7.49 -1.47 4.56
C GLY A 414 7.39 -2.39 3.33
N GLN A 415 6.19 -2.78 2.93
CA GLN A 415 5.97 -3.73 1.82
C GLN A 415 6.58 -5.12 2.07
N SER A 416 6.55 -5.65 3.29
CA SER A 416 7.08 -6.98 3.56
C SER A 416 6.32 -8.04 2.79
N MET A 417 7.07 -8.95 2.13
CA MET A 417 6.51 -9.97 1.21
C MET A 417 6.23 -11.32 1.89
N GLY A 418 6.43 -11.46 3.21
CA GLY A 418 6.23 -12.71 3.91
C GLY A 418 4.80 -13.26 3.74
N LEU A 419 4.66 -14.58 3.55
CA LEU A 419 3.34 -15.21 3.55
C LEU A 419 2.77 -15.24 4.97
N TYR A 420 1.64 -14.56 5.16
CA TYR A 420 1.04 -14.30 6.46
C TYR A 420 -0.42 -13.88 6.32
N GLY A 421 -1.22 -14.13 7.35
CA GLY A 421 -2.56 -13.59 7.42
C GLY A 421 -3.24 -13.81 8.77
N GLN A 422 -4.30 -13.05 9.00
CA GLN A 422 -5.16 -13.08 10.17
C GLN A 422 -6.62 -13.22 9.72
N ILE A 423 -6.94 -14.30 8.99
CA ILE A 423 -8.25 -14.48 8.35
C ILE A 423 -9.43 -14.36 9.34
N MET A 424 -9.24 -14.77 10.59
CA MET A 424 -10.28 -14.65 11.61
C MET A 424 -10.47 -13.19 12.04
N ASN A 425 -9.37 -12.42 12.17
CA ASN A 425 -9.46 -11.02 12.59
C ASN A 425 -10.12 -10.16 11.51
N VAL A 426 -9.81 -10.41 10.22
CA VAL A 426 -10.38 -9.60 9.10
C VAL A 426 -11.81 -9.99 8.74
N THR A 427 -12.35 -11.11 9.25
CA THR A 427 -13.74 -11.52 9.01
C THR A 427 -14.64 -11.32 10.23
N ILE A 428 -14.14 -11.58 11.43
CA ILE A 428 -14.93 -11.49 12.66
C ILE A 428 -14.90 -10.07 13.24
N ASN A 429 -13.71 -9.48 13.41
CA ASN A 429 -13.56 -8.23 14.14
C ASN A 429 -14.28 -7.04 13.50
N PRO A 430 -14.36 -6.87 12.14
CA PRO A 430 -15.15 -5.80 11.54
C PRO A 430 -16.65 -5.94 11.86
N ILE A 431 -17.19 -7.16 11.88
CA ILE A 431 -18.60 -7.42 12.21
C ILE A 431 -18.89 -7.13 13.68
N GLU A 432 -17.97 -7.54 14.58
CA GLU A 432 -18.07 -7.21 16.01
C GLU A 432 -17.96 -5.71 16.24
N ALA A 433 -17.06 -5.02 15.56
CA ALA A 433 -16.92 -3.57 15.64
C ALA A 433 -18.19 -2.86 15.17
N LEU A 434 -18.79 -3.31 14.05
CA LEU A 434 -20.05 -2.75 13.53
C LEU A 434 -21.22 -2.95 14.51
N ALA A 435 -21.26 -4.08 15.21
CA ALA A 435 -22.29 -4.35 16.22
C ALA A 435 -22.10 -3.51 17.50
N ASN A 436 -20.87 -3.08 17.82
CA ASN A 436 -20.54 -2.40 19.08
C ASN A 436 -20.29 -0.88 18.92
N SER A 437 -20.20 -0.36 17.69
CA SER A 437 -19.97 1.06 17.41
C SER A 437 -21.03 1.62 16.48
N THR A 438 -21.69 2.68 16.91
CA THR A 438 -22.70 3.39 16.08
C THR A 438 -22.08 4.42 15.15
N SER A 439 -20.78 4.69 15.25
CA SER A 439 -20.04 5.63 14.41
C SER A 439 -19.10 4.96 13.40
N LEU A 440 -19.04 3.64 13.37
CA LEU A 440 -18.35 2.90 12.31
C LEU A 440 -19.12 3.05 10.99
N VAL A 441 -18.47 3.59 9.97
CA VAL A 441 -19.09 3.90 8.66
C VAL A 441 -18.40 3.25 7.46
N GLY A 442 -17.36 2.45 7.69
CA GLY A 442 -16.64 1.84 6.57
C GLY A 442 -15.64 0.77 6.96
N PHE A 443 -15.24 0.01 5.94
CA PHE A 443 -14.07 -0.88 6.00
C PHE A 443 -13.04 -0.40 4.99
N GLY A 444 -11.76 -0.65 5.23
CA GLY A 444 -10.70 -0.13 4.36
C GLY A 444 -9.42 -0.92 4.39
N LEU A 445 -8.62 -0.71 3.35
CA LEU A 445 -7.27 -1.25 3.21
C LEU A 445 -6.27 -0.12 3.38
N THR A 446 -5.33 -0.32 4.29
CA THR A 446 -4.28 0.65 4.62
C THR A 446 -2.90 0.00 4.67
N MET A 447 -2.69 -1.05 3.85
CA MET A 447 -1.39 -1.69 3.72
C MET A 447 -0.32 -0.67 3.31
N GLU A 448 0.88 -0.81 3.85
CA GLU A 448 2.01 0.04 3.42
C GLU A 448 2.45 -0.30 2.00
N GLY A 449 2.30 -1.55 1.58
CA GLY A 449 2.52 -1.97 0.21
C GLY A 449 1.63 -3.12 -0.23
N GLN A 450 1.51 -3.32 -1.55
CA GLN A 450 0.64 -4.33 -2.14
C GLN A 450 1.36 -5.67 -2.42
N GLU A 451 2.63 -5.78 -2.08
CA GLU A 451 3.44 -6.96 -2.37
C GLU A 451 3.02 -8.16 -1.50
N GLY A 452 2.56 -9.21 -2.15
CA GLY A 452 2.14 -10.46 -1.50
C GLY A 452 0.73 -10.43 -0.88
N ASN A 453 0.26 -11.60 -0.48
CA ASN A 453 -0.96 -11.82 0.32
C ASN A 453 -2.27 -11.20 -0.25
N GLU A 454 -2.39 -11.02 -1.56
CA GLU A 454 -3.52 -10.35 -2.23
C GLU A 454 -4.89 -10.88 -1.77
N ILE A 455 -5.00 -12.20 -1.54
CA ILE A 455 -6.23 -12.84 -1.05
C ILE A 455 -6.72 -12.27 0.30
N MET A 456 -5.80 -11.80 1.15
CA MET A 456 -6.14 -11.22 2.46
C MET A 456 -6.81 -9.87 2.34
N TYR A 457 -6.40 -9.09 1.34
CA TYR A 457 -6.98 -7.77 1.05
C TYR A 457 -8.34 -7.90 0.37
N ASP A 458 -8.46 -8.81 -0.60
CA ASP A 458 -9.74 -9.15 -1.23
C ASP A 458 -10.77 -9.62 -0.19
N LEU A 459 -10.35 -10.44 0.79
CA LEU A 459 -11.22 -10.98 1.82
C LEU A 459 -11.90 -9.88 2.65
N LEU A 460 -11.18 -8.82 3.04
CA LEU A 460 -11.78 -7.70 3.77
C LEU A 460 -12.77 -6.90 2.92
N LEU A 461 -12.44 -6.66 1.64
CA LEU A 461 -13.34 -5.94 0.75
C LEU A 461 -14.63 -6.75 0.50
N ASP A 462 -14.53 -8.07 0.37
CA ASP A 462 -15.70 -8.95 0.27
C ASP A 462 -16.49 -9.05 1.59
N GLN A 463 -15.80 -8.92 2.76
CA GLN A 463 -16.49 -8.85 4.05
C GLN A 463 -17.43 -7.63 4.15
N ALA A 464 -17.14 -6.54 3.44
CA ALA A 464 -18.03 -5.37 3.39
C ALA A 464 -19.39 -5.62 2.73
N TRP A 465 -19.55 -6.77 2.08
CA TRP A 465 -20.81 -7.22 1.43
C TRP A 465 -21.50 -8.38 2.17
N SER A 466 -21.03 -8.74 3.37
CA SER A 466 -21.58 -9.84 4.16
C SER A 466 -21.94 -9.37 5.57
N GLY A 467 -23.19 -9.56 5.98
CA GLY A 467 -23.68 -9.24 7.33
C GLY A 467 -23.22 -10.23 8.42
N SER A 468 -22.47 -11.26 8.06
CA SER A 468 -21.83 -12.23 8.95
C SER A 468 -20.40 -12.48 8.51
N PRO A 469 -19.53 -13.03 9.38
CA PRO A 469 -18.19 -13.44 8.96
C PRO A 469 -18.24 -14.31 7.70
N VAL A 470 -17.42 -13.97 6.72
CA VAL A 470 -17.29 -14.71 5.46
C VAL A 470 -16.81 -16.13 5.78
N ASP A 471 -17.45 -17.14 5.15
CA ASP A 471 -16.97 -18.52 5.20
C ASP A 471 -15.65 -18.62 4.40
N THR A 472 -14.53 -18.66 5.12
CA THR A 472 -13.21 -18.64 4.54
C THR A 472 -12.87 -19.90 3.74
N GLU A 473 -13.47 -21.07 4.04
CA GLU A 473 -13.28 -22.31 3.28
C GLU A 473 -13.85 -22.16 1.87
N THR A 474 -15.13 -21.79 1.78
CA THR A 474 -15.79 -21.52 0.48
C THR A 474 -15.10 -20.37 -0.27
N TYR A 475 -14.66 -19.33 0.45
CA TYR A 475 -13.97 -18.18 -0.16
C TYR A 475 -12.67 -18.58 -0.83
N PHE A 476 -11.81 -19.32 -0.15
CA PHE A 476 -10.53 -19.80 -0.71
C PHE A 476 -10.75 -20.79 -1.86
N HIS A 477 -11.75 -21.67 -1.76
CA HIS A 477 -12.11 -22.55 -2.87
C HIS A 477 -12.49 -21.77 -4.13
N ASN A 478 -13.36 -20.75 -4.01
CA ASN A 478 -13.76 -19.91 -5.14
C ASN A 478 -12.60 -19.08 -5.68
N TRP A 479 -11.71 -18.59 -4.79
CA TRP A 479 -10.48 -17.90 -5.18
C TRP A 479 -9.61 -18.79 -6.09
N VAL A 480 -9.36 -20.03 -5.71
CA VAL A 480 -8.58 -20.99 -6.49
C VAL A 480 -9.19 -21.21 -7.87
N THR A 481 -10.51 -21.36 -7.94
CA THR A 481 -11.22 -21.59 -9.21
C THR A 481 -10.97 -20.45 -10.19
N ARG A 482 -11.13 -19.17 -9.77
CA ARG A 482 -10.95 -18.01 -10.65
C ARG A 482 -9.48 -17.68 -10.90
N ARG A 483 -8.59 -17.95 -9.94
CA ARG A 483 -7.16 -17.65 -10.05
C ARG A 483 -6.47 -18.49 -11.13
N TYR A 484 -6.82 -19.77 -11.22
CA TYR A 484 -6.23 -20.68 -12.19
C TYR A 484 -7.10 -20.91 -13.43
N ALA A 485 -8.07 -20.03 -13.69
CA ALA A 485 -8.87 -20.06 -14.91
C ALA A 485 -8.00 -20.11 -16.17
N GLY A 486 -8.52 -20.71 -17.25
CA GLY A 486 -7.81 -20.86 -18.53
C GLY A 486 -6.85 -22.05 -18.62
N SER A 487 -6.61 -22.77 -17.51
CA SER A 487 -5.77 -23.99 -17.51
C SER A 487 -6.56 -25.29 -17.76
N GLY A 488 -7.81 -25.19 -18.15
CA GLY A 488 -8.75 -26.32 -18.17
C GLY A 488 -9.24 -26.67 -16.76
N ASN A 489 -9.41 -27.98 -16.48
CA ASN A 489 -9.80 -28.37 -15.13
C ASN A 489 -8.69 -28.05 -14.12
N VAL A 490 -9.05 -27.32 -13.07
CA VAL A 490 -8.17 -27.00 -11.95
C VAL A 490 -7.95 -28.29 -11.13
N PRO A 491 -6.71 -28.80 -10.98
CA PRO A 491 -6.45 -30.00 -10.21
C PRO A 491 -6.77 -29.84 -8.72
N GLU A 492 -7.26 -30.90 -8.09
CA GLU A 492 -7.61 -30.94 -6.65
C GLU A 492 -6.44 -30.56 -5.74
N GLN A 493 -5.22 -30.77 -6.19
CA GLN A 493 -3.99 -30.40 -5.47
C GLN A 493 -3.89 -28.89 -5.23
N LEU A 494 -4.41 -28.05 -6.14
CA LEU A 494 -4.42 -26.61 -5.94
C LEU A 494 -5.41 -26.22 -4.84
N TYR A 495 -6.61 -26.80 -4.81
CA TYR A 495 -7.56 -26.59 -3.72
C TYR A 495 -7.00 -27.07 -2.38
N SER A 496 -6.40 -28.26 -2.34
CA SER A 496 -5.78 -28.81 -1.13
C SER A 496 -4.59 -27.96 -0.63
N GLY A 497 -3.77 -27.44 -1.56
CA GLY A 497 -2.66 -26.54 -1.21
C GLY A 497 -3.15 -25.24 -0.59
N TRP A 498 -4.14 -24.59 -1.21
CA TRP A 498 -4.71 -23.35 -0.69
C TRP A 498 -5.53 -23.55 0.59
N GLU A 499 -6.18 -24.70 0.79
CA GLU A 499 -6.82 -25.03 2.06
C GLU A 499 -5.79 -25.17 3.18
N THR A 500 -4.64 -25.77 2.92
CA THR A 500 -3.52 -25.80 3.87
C THR A 500 -2.99 -24.38 4.16
N MET A 501 -2.85 -23.53 3.14
CA MET A 501 -2.48 -22.11 3.33
C MET A 501 -3.50 -21.40 4.22
N ARG A 502 -4.79 -21.54 3.93
CA ARG A 502 -5.89 -20.95 4.70
C ARG A 502 -5.84 -21.33 6.17
N SER A 503 -5.73 -22.63 6.43
CA SER A 503 -5.84 -23.16 7.80
C SER A 503 -4.57 -22.99 8.64
N THR A 504 -3.42 -22.67 8.02
CA THR A 504 -2.13 -22.55 8.72
C THR A 504 -1.48 -21.18 8.49
N VAL A 505 -0.96 -20.90 7.30
CA VAL A 505 -0.17 -19.70 6.99
C VAL A 505 -0.97 -18.42 7.14
N TYR A 506 -2.22 -18.42 6.66
CA TYR A 506 -3.12 -17.25 6.72
C TYR A 506 -3.99 -17.20 7.98
N ASN A 507 -3.84 -18.14 8.89
CA ASN A 507 -4.64 -18.21 10.12
C ASN A 507 -3.82 -17.92 11.38
N ASN A 508 -3.04 -16.85 11.39
CA ASN A 508 -2.37 -16.43 12.62
C ASN A 508 -3.38 -15.85 13.61
N THR A 509 -3.40 -16.40 14.83
CA THR A 509 -4.20 -15.91 15.96
C THR A 509 -3.34 -15.45 17.13
N ASN A 510 -2.01 -15.52 17.00
CA ASN A 510 -1.05 -15.19 18.06
C ASN A 510 -0.36 -13.85 17.81
N LEU A 511 -1.02 -12.77 18.21
CA LEU A 511 -0.47 -11.40 18.09
C LEU A 511 0.70 -11.11 19.04
N SER A 512 1.00 -12.00 19.98
CA SER A 512 2.22 -11.84 20.82
C SER A 512 3.51 -12.23 20.09
N SER A 513 3.41 -13.02 19.01
CA SER A 513 4.55 -13.48 18.23
C SER A 513 4.68 -12.76 16.87
N ALA A 514 3.56 -12.44 16.22
CA ALA A 514 3.55 -11.74 14.96
C ALA A 514 2.23 -10.95 14.81
N VAL A 515 2.32 -9.65 14.63
CA VAL A 515 1.18 -8.73 14.48
C VAL A 515 0.94 -8.33 13.03
N ALA A 516 1.97 -8.47 12.19
CA ALA A 516 1.97 -8.14 10.76
C ALA A 516 2.87 -9.13 10.01
N VAL A 517 2.95 -8.97 8.69
CA VAL A 517 3.84 -9.75 7.83
C VAL A 517 5.27 -9.72 8.34
N THR A 518 5.87 -10.90 8.49
CA THR A 518 7.23 -11.05 9.00
C THR A 518 8.25 -11.03 7.87
N ARG A 519 9.49 -10.61 8.18
CA ARG A 519 10.60 -10.58 7.24
C ARG A 519 11.46 -11.82 7.36
N SER A 520 12.14 -12.15 6.26
CA SER A 520 13.19 -13.15 6.30
C SER A 520 14.44 -12.57 6.95
N ILE A 521 15.08 -13.37 7.81
CA ILE A 521 16.43 -13.05 8.36
C ILE A 521 17.44 -12.78 7.24
N MET A 522 17.28 -13.42 6.09
CA MET A 522 18.13 -13.24 4.90
C MET A 522 18.20 -11.77 4.45
N GLU A 523 17.09 -11.03 4.59
CA GLU A 523 16.95 -9.65 4.13
C GLU A 523 17.61 -8.65 5.07
N LEU A 524 17.93 -9.05 6.30
CA LEU A 524 18.46 -8.17 7.33
C LEU A 524 19.98 -8.12 7.33
N SER A 525 20.55 -7.04 7.86
CA SER A 525 21.98 -6.91 8.05
C SER A 525 22.48 -8.01 9.00
N PRO A 526 23.44 -8.86 8.58
CA PRO A 526 23.82 -10.05 9.32
C PRO A 526 24.57 -9.72 10.64
N ASN A 527 24.21 -10.44 11.71
CA ASN A 527 24.83 -10.35 13.03
C ASN A 527 24.76 -11.72 13.72
N ILE A 528 25.53 -11.94 14.78
CA ILE A 528 25.43 -13.14 15.62
C ILE A 528 24.29 -13.08 16.63
N THR A 529 23.77 -11.90 16.93
CA THR A 529 22.66 -11.66 17.86
C THR A 529 21.84 -10.48 17.35
N GLY A 530 20.58 -10.40 17.75
CA GLY A 530 19.81 -9.17 17.58
C GLY A 530 19.31 -8.88 16.14
N LEU A 531 19.03 -9.94 15.37
CA LEU A 531 18.30 -9.80 14.09
C LEU A 531 16.81 -9.46 14.30
N THR A 532 16.46 -9.05 15.50
CA THR A 532 15.13 -8.63 15.93
C THR A 532 15.23 -7.18 16.35
N GLY A 533 14.81 -6.26 15.57
CA GLY A 533 14.63 -4.85 15.94
C GLY A 533 13.15 -4.50 15.87
N GLN A 534 12.82 -3.41 15.25
CA GLN A 534 11.44 -3.08 14.85
C GLN A 534 10.85 -4.07 13.82
N ILE A 535 11.69 -4.96 13.28
CA ILE A 535 11.34 -5.88 12.20
C ILE A 535 11.06 -7.26 12.78
N LEU A 536 9.84 -7.75 12.57
CA LEU A 536 9.41 -9.09 13.00
C LEU A 536 10.01 -10.15 12.07
N THR A 537 10.64 -11.18 12.64
CA THR A 537 11.23 -12.32 11.91
C THR A 537 10.65 -13.68 12.32
N THR A 538 9.71 -13.70 13.28
CA THR A 538 9.16 -14.94 13.83
C THR A 538 8.20 -15.59 12.83
N ILE A 539 8.49 -16.83 12.45
CA ILE A 539 7.57 -17.66 11.67
C ILE A 539 6.41 -18.08 12.58
N ASN A 540 5.18 -17.73 12.25
CA ASN A 540 3.97 -17.94 13.06
C ASN A 540 3.21 -19.23 12.74
N TYR A 541 3.75 -20.10 11.89
CA TYR A 541 3.21 -21.39 11.51
C TYR A 541 4.32 -22.45 11.43
N ASP A 542 3.97 -23.73 11.34
CA ASP A 542 4.95 -24.80 11.12
C ASP A 542 5.52 -24.75 9.70
N PRO A 543 6.83 -24.49 9.49
CA PRO A 543 7.43 -24.45 8.16
C PRO A 543 7.21 -25.71 7.33
N ALA A 544 7.04 -26.88 7.96
CA ALA A 544 6.76 -28.13 7.28
C ALA A 544 5.39 -28.11 6.56
N MET A 545 4.43 -27.33 7.06
CA MET A 545 3.13 -27.18 6.39
C MET A 545 3.28 -26.44 5.08
N LEU A 546 4.02 -25.33 5.03
CA LEU A 546 4.27 -24.61 3.78
C LEU A 546 5.09 -25.44 2.79
N LEU A 547 6.06 -26.21 3.28
CA LEU A 547 6.79 -27.16 2.42
C LEU A 547 5.87 -28.22 1.84
N SER A 548 4.88 -28.70 2.60
CA SER A 548 3.87 -29.63 2.05
C SER A 548 2.99 -28.97 0.98
N VAL A 549 2.65 -27.69 1.13
CA VAL A 549 1.94 -26.90 0.11
C VAL A 549 2.75 -26.83 -1.18
N PHE A 550 4.05 -26.52 -1.09
CA PHE A 550 4.94 -26.49 -2.25
C PHE A 550 4.88 -27.82 -3.04
N TYR A 551 5.07 -28.95 -2.37
CA TYR A 551 5.01 -30.26 -3.05
C TYR A 551 3.63 -30.59 -3.61
N THR A 552 2.57 -30.25 -2.89
CA THR A 552 1.19 -30.46 -3.32
C THR A 552 0.89 -29.66 -4.58
N MET A 553 1.22 -28.38 -4.60
CA MET A 553 1.00 -27.51 -5.76
C MET A 553 1.92 -27.87 -6.94
N PHE A 554 3.18 -28.26 -6.68
CA PHE A 554 4.06 -28.77 -7.73
C PHE A 554 3.48 -30.03 -8.40
N SER A 555 2.89 -30.93 -7.60
CA SER A 555 2.26 -32.15 -8.14
C SER A 555 1.02 -31.84 -9.02
N ALA A 556 0.36 -30.70 -8.82
CA ALA A 556 -0.75 -30.28 -9.69
C ALA A 556 -0.29 -30.11 -11.15
N ALA A 557 0.90 -29.53 -11.38
CA ALA A 557 1.45 -29.38 -12.73
C ALA A 557 1.91 -30.71 -13.36
N GLN A 558 2.18 -31.73 -12.54
CA GLN A 558 2.43 -33.08 -13.07
C GLN A 558 1.13 -33.71 -13.61
N ILE A 559 -0.01 -33.35 -13.04
CA ILE A 559 -1.34 -33.82 -13.49
C ILE A 559 -1.82 -32.98 -14.67
N ASN A 560 -1.66 -31.67 -14.60
CA ASN A 560 -2.03 -30.74 -15.65
C ASN A 560 -0.83 -29.84 -16.04
N PRO A 561 0.00 -30.28 -17.02
CA PRO A 561 1.19 -29.52 -17.44
C PRO A 561 0.89 -28.13 -18.02
N ALA A 562 -0.36 -27.85 -18.42
CA ALA A 562 -0.76 -26.51 -18.89
C ALA A 562 -0.61 -25.43 -17.79
N LEU A 563 -0.56 -25.82 -16.51
CA LEU A 563 -0.30 -24.89 -15.40
C LEU A 563 1.03 -24.17 -15.54
N TRP A 564 2.07 -24.78 -16.12
CA TRP A 564 3.33 -24.10 -16.38
C TRP A 564 3.23 -22.92 -17.35
N GLN A 565 2.13 -22.80 -18.10
CA GLN A 565 1.82 -21.66 -18.96
C GLN A 565 0.84 -20.67 -18.30
N ASN A 566 0.32 -20.98 -17.12
CA ASN A 566 -0.60 -20.11 -16.38
C ASN A 566 0.20 -19.13 -15.51
N GLN A 567 0.08 -17.83 -15.80
CA GLN A 567 0.82 -16.76 -15.11
C GLN A 567 0.54 -16.74 -13.59
N ALA A 568 -0.71 -17.02 -13.17
CA ALA A 568 -1.05 -17.07 -11.77
C ALA A 568 -0.35 -18.24 -11.05
N TYR A 569 -0.32 -19.40 -11.69
CA TYR A 569 0.38 -20.57 -11.16
C TYR A 569 1.90 -20.31 -11.05
N GLN A 570 2.49 -19.71 -12.09
CA GLN A 570 3.91 -19.35 -12.05
C GLN A 570 4.22 -18.37 -10.93
N TYR A 571 3.39 -17.32 -10.77
CA TYR A 571 3.54 -16.36 -9.69
C TYR A 571 3.47 -17.04 -8.30
N ASP A 572 2.43 -17.84 -8.06
CA ASP A 572 2.23 -18.51 -6.77
C ASP A 572 3.33 -19.53 -6.47
N MET A 573 3.81 -20.26 -7.46
CA MET A 573 4.93 -21.19 -7.27
C MET A 573 6.24 -20.47 -6.93
N VAL A 574 6.50 -19.30 -7.53
CA VAL A 574 7.65 -18.45 -7.15
C VAL A 574 7.49 -17.94 -5.72
N ASP A 575 6.33 -17.42 -5.36
CA ASP A 575 6.08 -16.84 -4.04
C ASP A 575 6.15 -17.88 -2.91
N ILE A 576 5.52 -19.04 -3.10
CA ILE A 576 5.59 -20.14 -2.14
C ILE A 576 7.03 -20.65 -2.02
N THR A 577 7.75 -20.79 -3.14
CA THR A 577 9.17 -21.21 -3.10
C THR A 577 10.01 -20.19 -2.39
N ARG A 578 9.81 -18.90 -2.63
CA ARG A 578 10.46 -17.80 -1.93
C ARG A 578 10.32 -17.95 -0.40
N GLN A 579 9.10 -18.18 0.06
CA GLN A 579 8.86 -18.33 1.49
C GLN A 579 9.45 -19.63 2.07
N VAL A 580 9.39 -20.74 1.34
CA VAL A 580 10.04 -21.99 1.76
C VAL A 580 11.55 -21.79 1.95
N TYR A 581 12.21 -21.08 1.02
CA TYR A 581 13.64 -20.77 1.14
C TYR A 581 13.92 -19.79 2.29
N SER A 582 13.06 -18.81 2.50
CA SER A 582 13.15 -17.87 3.63
C SER A 582 13.09 -18.61 4.98
N ASN A 583 12.16 -19.56 5.10
CA ASN A 583 12.04 -20.41 6.30
C ASN A 583 13.27 -21.31 6.49
N ALA A 584 13.77 -21.92 5.41
CA ALA A 584 14.98 -22.77 5.46
C ALA A 584 16.24 -21.97 5.79
N PHE A 585 16.31 -20.70 5.39
CA PHE A 585 17.42 -19.81 5.70
C PHE A 585 17.57 -19.57 7.21
N GLN A 586 16.47 -19.45 7.95
CA GLN A 586 16.51 -19.30 9.40
C GLN A 586 17.23 -20.47 10.07
N SER A 587 16.87 -21.71 9.70
CA SER A 587 17.55 -22.91 10.26
C SER A 587 19.02 -22.97 9.85
N ALA A 588 19.36 -22.59 8.61
CA ALA A 588 20.76 -22.55 8.16
C ALA A 588 21.57 -21.46 8.88
N TYR A 589 20.96 -20.33 9.22
CA TYR A 589 21.58 -19.29 10.03
C TYR A 589 21.85 -19.78 11.46
N GLU A 590 20.88 -20.43 12.10
CA GLU A 590 21.06 -21.01 13.43
C GLU A 590 22.21 -22.05 13.46
N GLU A 591 22.33 -22.87 12.41
CA GLU A 591 23.43 -23.81 12.21
C GLU A 591 24.79 -23.08 12.09
N LEU A 592 24.86 -21.98 11.31
CA LEU A 592 26.08 -21.17 11.18
C LEU A 592 26.48 -20.55 12.51
N ILE A 593 25.55 -19.99 13.27
CA ILE A 593 25.81 -19.38 14.57
C ILE A 593 26.24 -20.47 15.61
N GLY A 594 25.58 -21.63 15.55
CA GLY A 594 25.97 -22.80 16.37
C GLY A 594 27.40 -23.27 16.06
N ALA A 595 27.78 -23.33 14.79
CA ALA A 595 29.14 -23.67 14.36
C ALA A 595 30.17 -22.65 14.84
N TYR A 596 29.85 -21.36 14.79
CA TYR A 596 30.72 -20.29 15.28
C TYR A 596 30.92 -20.32 16.80
N ASN A 597 29.85 -20.54 17.57
CA ASN A 597 29.87 -20.58 19.02
C ASN A 597 30.50 -21.89 19.61
N SER A 598 30.72 -22.91 18.77
CA SER A 598 31.41 -24.13 19.12
C SER A 598 32.94 -23.90 19.17
N PRO A 599 33.77 -24.84 19.62
CA PRO A 599 35.22 -24.70 19.48
C PRO A 599 35.57 -24.31 18.05
N HIS A 600 36.21 -23.15 17.88
CA HIS A 600 36.42 -22.51 16.59
C HIS A 600 37.01 -23.44 15.54
N SER A 601 36.34 -23.59 14.41
CA SER A 601 36.76 -24.42 13.29
C SER A 601 36.34 -23.77 11.98
N ASN A 602 37.27 -23.15 11.27
CA ASN A 602 37.00 -22.51 9.95
C ASN A 602 36.32 -23.48 8.98
N THR A 603 36.67 -24.77 9.03
CA THR A 603 36.05 -25.79 8.16
C THR A 603 34.57 -25.96 8.45
N THR A 604 34.16 -25.94 9.71
CA THR A 604 32.75 -26.10 10.11
C THR A 604 31.96 -24.84 9.79
N ILE A 605 32.52 -23.66 10.07
CA ILE A 605 31.92 -22.36 9.73
C ILE A 605 31.75 -22.23 8.21
N ALA A 606 32.81 -22.54 7.44
CA ALA A 606 32.76 -22.51 5.97
C ALA A 606 31.70 -23.47 5.40
N ALA A 607 31.54 -24.66 5.98
CA ALA A 607 30.52 -25.62 5.53
C ALA A 607 29.11 -25.11 5.80
N ALA A 608 28.83 -24.57 6.98
CA ALA A 608 27.54 -23.96 7.31
C ALA A 608 27.27 -22.70 6.45
N GLY A 609 28.27 -21.83 6.27
CA GLY A 609 28.20 -20.67 5.41
C GLY A 609 27.92 -21.01 3.94
N LYS A 610 28.51 -22.10 3.44
CA LYS A 610 28.22 -22.59 2.08
C LYS A 610 26.79 -23.08 1.92
N LYS A 611 26.21 -23.75 2.92
CA LYS A 611 24.79 -24.15 2.91
C LYS A 611 23.89 -22.92 2.78
N LEU A 612 24.15 -21.90 3.56
CA LEU A 612 23.41 -20.64 3.59
C LEU A 612 23.49 -19.90 2.23
N THR A 613 24.71 -19.73 1.69
CA THR A 613 24.90 -19.05 0.41
C THR A 613 24.31 -19.83 -0.77
N ASN A 614 24.27 -21.17 -0.72
CA ASN A 614 23.62 -21.98 -1.74
C ASN A 614 22.10 -21.77 -1.76
N LEU A 615 21.45 -21.63 -0.57
CA LEU A 615 20.03 -21.30 -0.51
C LEU A 615 19.75 -19.96 -1.23
N MET A 616 20.58 -18.95 -0.99
CA MET A 616 20.41 -17.64 -1.63
C MET A 616 20.62 -17.69 -3.15
N HIS A 617 21.63 -18.40 -3.63
CA HIS A 617 21.86 -18.56 -5.07
C HIS A 617 20.67 -19.22 -5.77
N THR A 618 20.12 -20.28 -5.16
CA THR A 618 18.98 -20.98 -5.74
C THR A 618 17.71 -20.13 -5.70
N LEU A 619 17.47 -19.43 -4.59
CA LEU A 619 16.35 -18.52 -4.45
C LEU A 619 16.42 -17.40 -5.51
N ASP A 620 17.59 -16.77 -5.67
CA ASP A 620 17.78 -15.70 -6.67
C ASP A 620 17.42 -16.19 -8.09
N ALA A 621 17.83 -17.41 -8.44
CA ALA A 621 17.50 -18.02 -9.71
C ALA A 621 15.99 -18.25 -9.90
N VAL A 622 15.28 -18.70 -8.87
CA VAL A 622 13.81 -18.88 -8.89
C VAL A 622 13.12 -17.52 -9.06
N LEU A 623 13.49 -16.52 -8.28
CA LEU A 623 12.89 -15.18 -8.32
C LEU A 623 13.04 -14.51 -9.70
N LEU A 624 14.21 -14.67 -10.33
CA LEU A 624 14.48 -14.12 -11.67
C LEU A 624 13.64 -14.75 -12.80
N THR A 625 12.91 -15.83 -12.53
CA THR A 625 11.98 -16.42 -13.51
C THR A 625 10.70 -15.61 -13.69
N ASN A 626 10.40 -14.68 -12.77
CA ASN A 626 9.17 -13.88 -12.83
C ASN A 626 9.48 -12.37 -12.61
N PRO A 627 9.10 -11.50 -13.56
CA PRO A 627 9.37 -10.07 -13.49
C PRO A 627 8.81 -9.36 -12.23
N SER A 628 7.70 -9.86 -11.67
CA SER A 628 7.11 -9.30 -10.44
C SER A 628 8.01 -9.50 -9.21
N PHE A 629 8.96 -10.43 -9.28
CA PHE A 629 9.96 -10.68 -8.24
C PHE A 629 11.36 -10.25 -8.68
N SER A 630 11.49 -9.25 -9.53
CA SER A 630 12.79 -8.80 -10.04
C SER A 630 13.11 -7.35 -9.65
N LEU A 631 14.30 -7.15 -9.07
CA LEU A 631 14.85 -5.82 -8.82
C LEU A 631 14.90 -4.97 -10.10
N SER A 632 15.19 -5.59 -11.25
CA SER A 632 15.29 -4.90 -12.54
C SER A 632 13.98 -4.22 -12.94
N THR A 633 12.83 -4.78 -12.59
CA THR A 633 11.51 -4.18 -12.84
C THR A 633 11.39 -2.84 -12.12
N ARG A 634 11.71 -2.80 -10.83
CA ARG A 634 11.65 -1.57 -10.01
C ARG A 634 12.63 -0.51 -10.50
N LEU A 635 13.89 -0.88 -10.74
CA LEU A 635 14.91 0.08 -11.16
C LEU A 635 14.64 0.60 -12.58
N THR A 636 14.16 -0.23 -13.49
CA THR A 636 13.75 0.19 -14.83
C THR A 636 12.59 1.16 -14.78
N ALA A 637 11.58 0.88 -13.95
CA ALA A 637 10.45 1.80 -13.72
C ALA A 637 10.97 3.17 -13.23
N ALA A 638 11.81 3.20 -12.19
CA ALA A 638 12.37 4.43 -11.66
C ALA A 638 13.13 5.22 -12.76
N ARG A 639 14.01 4.58 -13.51
CA ARG A 639 14.79 5.21 -14.58
C ARG A 639 13.94 5.76 -15.72
N SER A 640 12.77 5.15 -15.99
CA SER A 640 11.91 5.53 -17.12
C SER A 640 11.27 6.91 -16.99
N PHE A 641 11.28 7.50 -15.79
CA PHE A 641 10.69 8.82 -15.54
C PHE A 641 11.49 9.99 -16.11
N SER A 642 12.73 9.79 -16.55
CA SER A 642 13.46 10.81 -17.29
C SER A 642 14.36 10.20 -18.37
N THR A 643 14.51 10.94 -19.48
CA THR A 643 15.51 10.65 -20.52
C THR A 643 16.87 11.29 -20.21
N ASN A 644 16.96 12.14 -19.19
CA ASN A 644 18.20 12.73 -18.70
C ASN A 644 18.92 11.71 -17.80
N THR A 645 20.12 11.30 -18.20
CA THR A 645 20.89 10.28 -17.49
C THR A 645 21.11 10.63 -16.01
N THR A 646 21.42 11.89 -15.70
CA THR A 646 21.63 12.32 -14.30
C THR A 646 20.36 12.16 -13.46
N LEU A 647 19.20 12.50 -14.00
CA LEU A 647 17.92 12.33 -13.30
C LEU A 647 17.53 10.85 -13.21
N SER A 648 17.73 10.06 -14.27
CA SER A 648 17.50 8.61 -14.23
C SER A 648 18.39 7.93 -13.17
N ASP A 649 19.65 8.34 -13.06
CA ASP A 649 20.58 7.83 -12.05
C ASP A 649 20.15 8.25 -10.63
N PHE A 650 19.64 9.46 -10.46
CA PHE A 650 19.06 9.92 -9.19
C PHE A 650 17.82 9.10 -8.78
N TYR A 651 16.90 8.84 -9.71
CA TYR A 651 15.70 8.05 -9.42
C TYR A 651 16.04 6.58 -9.11
N GLU A 652 17.05 6.01 -9.78
CA GLU A 652 17.54 4.68 -9.44
C GLU A 652 18.18 4.66 -8.04
N TYR A 653 19.01 5.66 -7.71
CA TYR A 653 19.59 5.80 -6.38
C TYR A 653 18.50 5.88 -5.29
N ASP A 654 17.48 6.69 -5.50
CA ASP A 654 16.35 6.88 -4.60
C ASP A 654 15.59 5.55 -4.39
N ALA A 655 15.34 4.80 -5.47
CA ALA A 655 14.71 3.48 -5.40
C ALA A 655 15.57 2.44 -4.67
N ARG A 656 16.90 2.46 -4.84
CA ARG A 656 17.85 1.57 -4.15
C ARG A 656 17.95 1.92 -2.67
N ASN A 657 18.01 3.22 -2.35
CA ASN A 657 18.10 3.72 -0.99
C ASN A 657 16.90 3.24 -0.15
N GLN A 658 15.68 3.37 -0.66
CA GLN A 658 14.49 2.97 0.07
C GLN A 658 14.48 1.50 0.50
N ILE A 659 14.90 0.59 -0.36
CA ILE A 659 14.85 -0.87 -0.11
C ILE A 659 16.10 -1.42 0.60
N THR A 660 17.03 -0.54 0.98
CA THR A 660 18.30 -0.93 1.64
C THR A 660 18.63 -0.01 2.82
N LEU A 661 19.37 1.06 2.58
CA LEU A 661 19.81 2.03 3.59
C LEU A 661 18.99 3.32 3.46
N TRP A 662 17.92 3.41 4.19
CA TRP A 662 17.09 4.61 4.19
C TRP A 662 17.83 5.82 4.75
N GLY A 663 17.75 6.93 4.04
CA GLY A 663 18.34 8.19 4.44
C GLY A 663 19.74 8.44 3.86
N PRO A 664 20.34 9.59 4.17
CA PRO A 664 21.66 9.97 3.67
C PRO A 664 22.78 9.08 4.20
N ASP A 665 22.68 8.58 5.43
CA ASP A 665 23.69 7.79 6.13
C ASP A 665 23.20 6.39 6.55
N GLY A 666 21.99 5.98 6.13
CA GLY A 666 21.39 4.68 6.47
C GLY A 666 20.72 4.66 7.84
N GLU A 667 20.00 5.70 8.19
CA GLU A 667 19.30 5.89 9.46
C GLU A 667 18.29 4.79 9.74
N ILE A 668 17.60 4.31 8.70
CA ILE A 668 16.70 3.17 8.80
C ILE A 668 17.16 2.09 7.83
N SER A 669 17.79 1.03 8.32
CA SER A 669 18.30 -0.05 7.48
C SER A 669 17.28 -1.16 7.31
N ASP A 670 17.18 -1.70 6.09
CA ASP A 670 16.40 -2.89 5.71
C ASP A 670 14.88 -2.81 6.01
N TYR A 671 14.31 -1.65 6.33
CA TYR A 671 12.88 -1.54 6.67
C TYR A 671 11.98 -1.90 5.49
N ALA A 672 12.30 -1.45 4.28
CA ALA A 672 11.54 -1.76 3.07
C ALA A 672 12.19 -2.85 2.21
N SER A 673 12.92 -3.79 2.84
CA SER A 673 13.60 -4.90 2.15
C SER A 673 12.64 -5.78 1.35
N LYS A 674 13.14 -6.38 0.28
CA LYS A 674 12.38 -7.21 -0.66
C LYS A 674 13.10 -8.51 -0.97
N SER A 675 12.36 -9.60 -1.06
CA SER A 675 12.87 -10.84 -1.64
C SER A 675 12.75 -10.81 -3.18
N TRP A 676 13.58 -10.01 -3.84
CA TRP A 676 13.63 -9.92 -5.30
C TRP A 676 14.89 -10.53 -5.88
N GLY A 677 14.75 -11.22 -7.03
CA GLY A 677 15.89 -11.67 -7.83
C GLY A 677 16.74 -10.49 -8.29
N GLY A 678 18.06 -10.66 -8.23
CA GLY A 678 19.02 -9.58 -8.39
C GLY A 678 19.30 -8.82 -7.09
N LEU A 679 18.35 -8.61 -6.21
CA LEU A 679 18.57 -8.06 -4.87
C LEU A 679 19.13 -9.16 -3.93
N VAL A 680 18.54 -10.35 -3.96
CA VAL A 680 19.03 -11.50 -3.19
C VAL A 680 20.47 -11.86 -3.61
N GLY A 681 20.73 -11.98 -4.92
CA GLY A 681 22.05 -12.34 -5.43
C GLY A 681 23.07 -11.19 -5.41
N GLY A 682 22.63 -9.94 -5.61
CA GLY A 682 23.49 -8.78 -5.79
C GLY A 682 23.73 -7.93 -4.54
N TYR A 683 22.84 -8.02 -3.54
CA TYR A 683 22.94 -7.23 -2.32
C TYR A 683 23.02 -8.11 -1.05
N TYR A 684 22.03 -8.98 -0.79
CA TYR A 684 22.04 -9.76 0.44
C TYR A 684 23.14 -10.83 0.45
N LEU A 685 23.32 -11.57 -0.65
CA LEU A 685 24.35 -12.61 -0.72
C LEU A 685 25.77 -12.08 -0.47
N PRO A 686 26.22 -10.94 -1.06
CA PRO A 686 27.49 -10.34 -0.70
C PRO A 686 27.61 -9.94 0.79
N ARG A 687 26.56 -9.39 1.40
CA ARG A 687 26.54 -9.07 2.84
C ARG A 687 26.79 -10.33 3.69
N TRP A 688 26.06 -11.40 3.40
CA TRP A 688 26.21 -12.67 4.09
C TRP A 688 27.59 -13.30 3.86
N LYS A 689 28.19 -13.14 2.68
CA LYS A 689 29.59 -13.58 2.44
C LYS A 689 30.59 -12.78 3.26
N ILE A 690 30.44 -11.47 3.39
CA ILE A 690 31.26 -10.63 4.26
C ILE A 690 31.14 -11.12 5.71
N PHE A 691 29.94 -11.38 6.19
CA PHE A 691 29.71 -11.89 7.53
C PHE A 691 30.36 -13.26 7.76
N ILE A 692 30.15 -14.22 6.85
CA ILE A 692 30.75 -15.56 6.95
C ILE A 692 32.28 -15.47 6.99
N SER A 693 32.90 -14.70 6.11
CA SER A 693 34.35 -14.46 6.10
C SER A 693 34.83 -13.84 7.41
N TYR A 694 34.07 -12.90 7.98
CA TYR A 694 34.40 -12.29 9.27
C TYR A 694 34.33 -13.32 10.40
N LEU A 695 33.36 -14.23 10.40
CA LEU A 695 33.28 -15.33 11.38
C LEU A 695 34.43 -16.33 11.25
N GLU A 696 34.90 -16.61 10.02
CA GLU A 696 36.06 -17.48 9.78
C GLU A 696 37.38 -16.88 10.30
N GLU A 697 37.51 -15.55 10.21
CA GLU A 697 38.71 -14.79 10.59
C GLU A 697 38.77 -14.45 12.09
N THR A 698 37.65 -14.58 12.83
CA THR A 698 37.50 -13.99 14.18
C THR A 698 37.02 -15.02 15.18
N ASP A 699 37.78 -15.24 16.23
CA ASP A 699 37.34 -16.06 17.35
C ASP A 699 36.16 -15.42 18.10
N VAL A 700 35.30 -16.25 18.72
CA VAL A 700 34.12 -15.81 19.47
C VAL A 700 34.42 -14.69 20.48
N GLY A 701 35.53 -14.83 21.24
CA GLY A 701 35.96 -13.84 22.22
C GLY A 701 36.49 -12.52 21.63
N SER A 702 36.73 -12.47 20.33
CA SER A 702 37.25 -11.32 19.60
C SER A 702 36.21 -10.68 18.67
N TYR A 703 34.96 -11.18 18.67
CA TYR A 703 33.88 -10.63 17.85
C TYR A 703 33.63 -9.15 18.18
N ASN A 704 33.59 -8.33 17.15
CA ASN A 704 33.40 -6.88 17.27
C ASN A 704 32.39 -6.39 16.24
N THR A 705 31.19 -6.09 16.70
CA THR A 705 30.08 -5.61 15.85
C THR A 705 30.45 -4.34 15.07
N THR A 706 31.23 -3.43 15.65
CA THR A 706 31.63 -2.18 14.97
C THR A 706 32.50 -2.47 13.74
N VAL A 707 33.42 -3.42 13.84
CA VAL A 707 34.30 -3.81 12.72
C VAL A 707 33.48 -4.50 11.62
N LEU A 708 32.54 -5.37 12.01
CA LEU A 708 31.64 -6.00 11.05
C LEU A 708 30.77 -4.95 10.34
N ASN A 709 30.10 -4.08 11.10
CA ASN A 709 29.23 -3.04 10.55
C ASN A 709 29.98 -2.10 9.60
N GLN A 710 31.24 -1.79 9.90
CA GLN A 710 32.04 -0.99 8.97
C GLN A 710 32.24 -1.71 7.62
N ARG A 711 32.58 -3.01 7.63
CA ARG A 711 32.77 -3.81 6.40
C ARG A 711 31.46 -3.92 5.59
N LEU A 712 30.33 -4.07 6.29
CA LEU A 712 29.00 -4.14 5.66
C LEU A 712 28.64 -2.79 5.04
N SER A 713 28.77 -1.70 5.80
CA SER A 713 28.44 -0.35 5.34
C SER A 713 29.28 0.08 4.13
N GLU A 714 30.57 -0.25 4.07
CA GLU A 714 31.42 0.02 2.90
C GLU A 714 30.86 -0.63 1.62
N PHE A 715 30.36 -1.87 1.73
CA PHE A 715 29.73 -2.59 0.62
C PHE A 715 28.35 -1.99 0.28
N GLU A 716 27.52 -1.77 1.29
CA GLU A 716 26.13 -1.32 1.15
C GLU A 716 26.06 0.07 0.49
N MET A 717 26.91 1.00 0.95
CA MET A 717 27.01 2.34 0.36
C MET A 717 27.54 2.30 -1.09
N ALA A 718 28.48 1.40 -1.37
CA ALA A 718 28.99 1.22 -2.74
C ALA A 718 27.90 0.66 -3.67
N TRP A 719 27.09 -0.31 -3.18
CA TRP A 719 25.99 -0.88 -3.95
C TRP A 719 24.88 0.14 -4.23
N GLN A 720 24.53 0.94 -3.22
CA GLN A 720 23.51 1.98 -3.32
C GLN A 720 23.88 3.07 -4.34
N ASN A 721 25.16 3.46 -4.39
CA ASN A 721 25.68 4.44 -5.34
C ASN A 721 25.97 3.84 -6.71
N GLY A 722 25.74 2.55 -6.92
CA GLY A 722 25.86 1.89 -8.21
C GLY A 722 24.77 2.33 -9.16
N THR A 723 25.07 2.36 -10.46
CA THR A 723 24.10 2.62 -11.52
C THR A 723 24.00 1.46 -12.49
N GLY A 724 22.83 1.31 -13.06
CA GLY A 724 22.52 0.23 -14.00
C GLY A 724 22.13 -1.06 -13.27
N VAL A 725 21.19 -1.78 -13.86
CA VAL A 725 20.86 -3.12 -13.41
C VAL A 725 22.10 -3.97 -13.65
N GLN A 726 22.89 -4.22 -12.62
CA GLN A 726 23.75 -5.37 -12.64
C GLN A 726 22.80 -6.56 -12.65
N GLU A 727 22.44 -7.00 -13.83
CA GLU A 727 21.88 -8.34 -13.99
C GLU A 727 22.85 -9.23 -13.23
N GLY A 728 22.39 -9.71 -12.07
CA GLY A 728 23.19 -10.61 -11.24
C GLY A 728 23.65 -11.68 -12.18
N ALA A 729 24.95 -11.85 -12.33
CA ALA A 729 25.57 -12.59 -13.39
C ALA A 729 25.13 -14.06 -13.36
N ILE A 730 23.94 -14.33 -13.83
CA ILE A 730 23.61 -15.63 -14.41
C ILE A 730 24.25 -15.60 -15.79
N GLN A 731 25.56 -15.90 -15.83
CA GLN A 731 26.28 -16.28 -17.04
C GLN A 731 25.76 -17.63 -17.51
N GLY A 732 24.58 -17.63 -18.08
CA GLY A 732 23.84 -18.77 -18.60
C GLY A 732 22.37 -18.42 -18.41
N GLY A 733 21.55 -18.47 -19.46
CA GLY A 733 20.14 -18.11 -19.39
C GLY A 733 19.47 -18.75 -18.15
N VAL A 734 18.59 -18.01 -17.48
CA VAL A 734 17.75 -18.55 -16.40
C VAL A 734 16.99 -19.74 -17.01
N GLY A 735 17.09 -20.94 -16.41
CA GLY A 735 16.24 -22.06 -16.78
C GLY A 735 14.77 -21.69 -16.59
N SER A 736 13.85 -22.42 -17.23
CA SER A 736 12.44 -22.21 -16.96
C SER A 736 12.13 -22.52 -15.48
N LEU A 737 11.09 -21.89 -14.93
CA LEU A 737 10.63 -22.19 -13.56
C LEU A 737 10.41 -23.71 -13.37
N GLU A 738 9.81 -24.37 -14.38
CA GLU A 738 9.58 -25.82 -14.39
C GLU A 738 10.88 -26.60 -14.22
N GLU A 739 11.94 -26.26 -14.99
CA GLU A 739 13.25 -26.93 -14.91
C GLU A 739 13.88 -26.76 -13.54
N ILE A 740 13.93 -25.52 -13.04
CA ILE A 740 14.55 -25.21 -11.73
C ILE A 740 13.82 -25.95 -10.61
N LEU A 741 12.49 -25.85 -10.55
CA LEU A 741 11.71 -26.52 -9.51
C LEU A 741 11.76 -28.07 -9.67
N GLY A 742 11.81 -28.57 -10.89
CA GLY A 742 11.98 -30.00 -11.17
C GLY A 742 13.31 -30.55 -10.63
N GLU A 743 14.42 -29.82 -10.81
CA GLU A 743 15.72 -30.15 -10.24
C GLU A 743 15.71 -30.10 -8.72
N LEU A 744 15.06 -29.11 -8.12
CA LEU A 744 14.94 -28.98 -6.66
C LEU A 744 14.20 -30.16 -6.03
N VAL A 745 13.07 -30.55 -6.63
CA VAL A 745 12.30 -31.72 -6.18
C VAL A 745 13.11 -33.00 -6.38
N GLY A 746 13.77 -33.16 -7.55
CA GLY A 746 14.58 -34.34 -7.88
C GLY A 746 15.83 -34.50 -7.00
N SER A 747 16.43 -33.40 -6.57
CA SER A 747 17.64 -33.44 -5.69
C SER A 747 17.33 -33.74 -4.22
N GLY A 748 16.06 -33.67 -3.82
CA GLY A 748 15.64 -33.86 -2.43
C GLY A 748 16.23 -32.80 -1.46
N VAL A 749 16.50 -31.60 -1.93
CA VAL A 749 17.11 -30.51 -1.12
C VAL A 749 16.34 -30.27 0.16
N PHE A 750 15.01 -30.35 0.11
CA PHE A 750 14.13 -30.16 1.27
C PHE A 750 13.84 -31.43 2.08
N SER A 751 14.22 -32.63 1.58
CA SER A 751 13.92 -33.91 2.25
C SER A 751 15.01 -34.36 3.24
N ARG A 752 16.05 -33.57 3.43
CA ARG A 752 17.22 -33.89 4.29
C ARG A 752 17.37 -32.94 5.47
N GLY A 753 16.28 -32.31 5.92
CA GLY A 753 16.21 -31.48 7.11
C GLY A 753 15.74 -32.23 8.35
#